data_e99b7c27eb046823f4a0f80133e89536
#
_entry.id   e99b7c27eb046823f4a0f80133e89536
#
_cell.length_a   1.000
_cell.length_b   1.000
_cell.length_c   1.000
_cell.angle_alpha   90.00
_cell.angle_beta   90.00
_cell.angle_gamma   90.00
#
_symmetry.space_group_name_H-M   'P 1'
#
loop_
_entity.id
_entity.type
_entity.pdbx_description
1 polymer ?
#
loop_
_entity_poly.entity_id
_entity_poly.type
_entity_poly.pdbx_seq_one_letter_code
_entity_poly.pdbx_strand_id
1 'polypeptide(L)'
;RNTFFTAGQQTLFLRCYAEYGMHDFGTGFCAAGPNAFVQCESYMPYSFSGGLDSWASGVLFDRVVVDGHAISFKNLGPDMQGAGWNVANGVLWNCSASRIDCYQPPGAQNYSFGSWAHFAGDGYWYESNSSIQPASLYFAQLKERTGFRADSTHILEVTTNATSSPTVAQAAELTRIAYTPATSLVQFIEAAARYRPISTAADGATVIKTVKATAAPVNKAPAFKVKNGWLVRGNQLLTGARLQVPWWNGSAKPYALAKAKPAITRFVPGRTGNGLTDDLQSVADSMLAHGQVAIEHNYGLWYDRRRDDHERVRRIDGEVWPPFYELPFARSGKGIAYDGLSKYDLTKYNHWYWNRLRQFANIADEKGLLLIQHHYFQHNILEAGAHYTDFPWRPANNINNTGFPEPVPYAGDKRIFLADQFYDTAHEVRRELHRQFIRQSLQNFTGNTGVLHFISEEYTGPLHFVQFWLNTIRAWKNESAQPAIIGLSTTKDVQDAILQDPQYAALIDAIDIRYWYYQADGSVYAPAGGQHLAPRQHARLLKPKATSAEQVYRAVREYKQRFPEKAIIYSATGYDKHGWAILMAGGSLPDVPVKDADFFAAVTAMRPVINNNDKQWILMDEQHGYVIYDMEADQVEVDLQQASGKFQPVWIHTASGKMWYEKSAISGGKIVRLQKPEGKQWVLWLRK
;
A
#
# COMPACT_ATOMS: atom_id res chain seq x y z
N ARG A 1 10.10 -22.02 27.18
CA ARG A 1 10.52 -23.44 27.20
C ARG A 1 10.44 -23.96 25.77
N ASN A 2 11.22 -25.03 25.47
CA ASN A 2 11.25 -25.63 24.14
C ASN A 2 10.01 -26.50 23.95
N THR A 3 9.40 -26.43 22.79
CA THR A 3 8.17 -27.19 22.52
C THR A 3 8.51 -28.58 21.94
N PHE A 4 9.25 -28.62 20.84
CA PHE A 4 9.78 -29.85 20.23
C PHE A 4 11.29 -29.74 20.15
N PHE A 5 11.97 -30.55 20.96
CA PHE A 5 13.42 -30.51 21.09
C PHE A 5 14.04 -31.89 21.01
N THR A 6 15.16 -32.03 20.34
CA THR A 6 15.98 -33.24 20.35
C THR A 6 17.46 -32.93 20.63
N ALA A 7 18.02 -33.75 21.50
CA ALA A 7 19.47 -33.89 21.67
C ALA A 7 19.94 -35.29 21.20
N GLY A 8 19.04 -36.07 20.61
CA GLY A 8 19.30 -37.39 20.08
C GLY A 8 19.74 -37.40 18.62
N GLN A 9 19.76 -38.58 18.05
CA GLN A 9 20.07 -38.84 16.65
C GLN A 9 18.94 -39.61 15.98
N GLN A 10 18.76 -39.41 14.67
CA GLN A 10 17.72 -40.05 13.86
C GLN A 10 16.29 -39.72 14.34
N THR A 11 16.09 -38.50 14.82
CA THR A 11 14.80 -38.02 15.28
C THR A 11 14.04 -37.35 14.12
N LEU A 12 12.77 -37.68 13.99
CA LEU A 12 11.84 -37.04 13.05
C LEU A 12 10.68 -36.40 13.79
N PHE A 13 10.51 -35.12 13.57
CA PHE A 13 9.28 -34.38 13.88
C PHE A 13 8.55 -34.08 12.56
N LEU A 14 7.39 -34.69 12.40
CA LEU A 14 6.60 -34.57 11.17
C LEU A 14 5.26 -33.92 11.46
N ARG A 15 4.94 -32.83 10.77
CA ARG A 15 3.66 -32.11 10.89
C ARG A 15 3.32 -31.68 12.31
N CYS A 16 4.35 -31.28 13.06
CA CYS A 16 4.16 -30.77 14.41
C CYS A 16 3.77 -29.28 14.33
N TYR A 17 2.84 -28.92 15.20
CA TYR A 17 2.39 -27.54 15.34
C TYR A 17 2.64 -27.04 16.76
N ALA A 18 3.11 -25.81 16.89
CA ALA A 18 3.37 -25.17 18.17
C ALA A 18 2.90 -23.71 18.17
N GLU A 19 2.42 -23.25 19.31
CA GLU A 19 2.04 -21.85 19.54
C GLU A 19 2.68 -21.32 20.81
N TYR A 20 3.13 -20.05 20.76
CA TYR A 20 3.61 -19.30 21.91
C TYR A 20 4.77 -19.98 22.67
N GLY A 21 5.54 -20.85 22.03
CA GLY A 21 6.71 -21.44 22.64
C GLY A 21 7.90 -20.48 22.66
N MET A 22 8.85 -20.71 23.55
CA MET A 22 10.08 -19.91 23.56
C MET A 22 10.96 -20.28 22.36
N HIS A 23 11.15 -21.58 22.13
CA HIS A 23 11.80 -22.17 20.96
C HIS A 23 10.99 -23.38 20.53
N ASP A 24 10.29 -23.30 19.42
CA ASP A 24 9.32 -24.32 19.09
C ASP A 24 9.96 -25.57 18.47
N PHE A 25 10.89 -25.40 17.56
CA PHE A 25 11.59 -26.51 16.93
C PHE A 25 13.09 -26.37 17.16
N GLY A 26 13.67 -27.25 17.94
CA GLY A 26 15.04 -27.10 18.38
C GLY A 26 15.85 -28.38 18.44
N THR A 27 17.15 -28.21 18.24
CA THR A 27 18.17 -29.23 18.48
C THR A 27 19.37 -28.58 19.17
N GLY A 28 20.16 -29.34 19.89
CA GLY A 28 21.30 -28.78 20.60
C GLY A 28 22.12 -29.83 21.34
N PHE A 29 23.03 -29.36 22.21
CA PHE A 29 23.92 -30.21 23.02
C PHE A 29 24.72 -31.21 22.17
N CYS A 30 25.33 -30.71 21.09
CA CYS A 30 26.10 -31.52 20.15
C CYS A 30 25.33 -32.67 19.52
N ALA A 31 24.02 -32.54 19.36
CA ALA A 31 23.18 -33.58 18.76
C ALA A 31 23.74 -33.95 17.38
N ALA A 32 24.03 -35.23 17.20
CA ALA A 32 24.50 -35.77 15.93
C ALA A 32 23.32 -36.01 14.99
N GLY A 33 23.49 -35.61 13.72
CA GLY A 33 22.50 -35.94 12.69
C GLY A 33 22.52 -37.41 12.25
N PRO A 34 21.56 -37.78 11.42
CA PRO A 34 20.50 -36.94 10.87
C PRO A 34 19.35 -36.73 11.86
N ASN A 35 18.87 -35.48 11.95
CA ASN A 35 17.60 -35.14 12.62
C ASN A 35 16.78 -34.29 11.65
N ALA A 36 15.46 -34.40 11.69
CA ALA A 36 14.60 -33.68 10.75
C ALA A 36 13.34 -33.12 11.40
N PHE A 37 13.04 -31.88 11.04
CA PHE A 37 11.76 -31.23 11.25
C PHE A 37 11.11 -31.06 9.87
N VAL A 38 9.97 -31.72 9.64
CA VAL A 38 9.35 -31.82 8.32
C VAL A 38 7.93 -31.32 8.37
N GLN A 39 7.61 -30.33 7.56
CA GLN A 39 6.27 -29.71 7.50
C GLN A 39 5.75 -29.29 8.88
N CYS A 40 6.62 -28.75 9.70
CA CYS A 40 6.30 -28.23 11.03
C CYS A 40 5.95 -26.74 10.96
N GLU A 41 5.03 -26.31 11.79
CA GLU A 41 4.57 -24.92 11.84
C GLU A 41 4.62 -24.37 13.28
N SER A 42 5.29 -23.23 13.45
CA SER A 42 5.36 -22.48 14.70
C SER A 42 4.60 -21.18 14.54
N TYR A 43 3.74 -20.90 15.50
CA TYR A 43 2.84 -19.76 15.51
C TYR A 43 3.09 -18.90 16.75
N MET A 44 3.44 -17.63 16.55
CA MET A 44 3.78 -16.65 17.61
C MET A 44 4.86 -17.14 18.61
N PRO A 45 5.97 -17.70 18.20
CA PRO A 45 7.01 -18.06 19.16
C PRO A 45 7.61 -16.79 19.78
N TYR A 46 8.07 -16.93 21.01
CA TYR A 46 8.76 -15.83 21.71
C TYR A 46 10.23 -15.72 21.33
N SER A 47 10.80 -16.74 20.68
CA SER A 47 12.20 -16.75 20.23
C SER A 47 12.35 -17.66 19.00
N PHE A 48 13.57 -17.78 18.49
CA PHE A 48 13.86 -18.51 17.26
C PHE A 48 13.72 -20.02 17.39
N SER A 49 13.52 -20.69 16.27
CA SER A 49 13.71 -22.14 16.08
C SER A 49 15.07 -22.42 15.45
N GLY A 50 15.67 -23.58 15.72
CA GLY A 50 17.00 -23.93 15.19
C GLY A 50 17.91 -24.63 16.22
N GLY A 51 19.19 -24.34 16.18
CA GLY A 51 20.12 -24.81 17.20
C GLY A 51 20.00 -23.97 18.47
N LEU A 52 19.75 -24.58 19.60
CA LEU A 52 19.55 -23.89 20.86
C LEU A 52 20.81 -23.81 21.72
N ASP A 53 21.69 -24.76 21.53
CA ASP A 53 22.96 -24.86 22.22
C ASP A 53 24.07 -25.21 21.23
N SER A 54 25.17 -25.74 21.76
CA SER A 54 26.39 -25.98 20.98
C SER A 54 26.17 -27.00 19.85
N TRP A 55 26.67 -26.68 18.70
CA TRP A 55 27.20 -27.50 17.65
C TRP A 55 26.35 -28.75 17.27
N ALA A 56 25.04 -28.62 17.16
CA ALA A 56 24.23 -29.65 16.54
C ALA A 56 24.65 -29.83 15.06
N SER A 57 24.71 -31.05 14.56
CA SER A 57 25.19 -31.30 13.21
C SER A 57 24.19 -32.13 12.40
N GLY A 58 24.04 -31.80 11.12
CA GLY A 58 23.23 -32.57 10.17
C GLY A 58 21.73 -32.55 10.48
N VAL A 59 21.20 -31.37 10.80
CA VAL A 59 19.76 -31.18 10.97
C VAL A 59 19.14 -30.68 9.67
N LEU A 60 17.98 -31.21 9.34
CA LEU A 60 17.14 -30.80 8.23
C LEU A 60 15.88 -30.10 8.75
N PHE A 61 15.66 -28.89 8.31
CA PHE A 61 14.38 -28.20 8.36
C PHE A 61 13.77 -28.24 6.95
N ASP A 62 12.71 -29.00 6.76
CA ASP A 62 12.08 -29.24 5.46
C ASP A 62 10.64 -28.72 5.46
N ARG A 63 10.37 -27.66 4.76
CA ARG A 63 9.07 -26.98 4.71
C ARG A 63 8.57 -26.54 6.09
N VAL A 64 9.50 -26.09 6.91
CA VAL A 64 9.17 -25.56 8.24
C VAL A 64 8.79 -24.08 8.11
N VAL A 65 7.70 -23.72 8.76
CA VAL A 65 7.17 -22.35 8.82
C VAL A 65 7.29 -21.84 10.25
N VAL A 66 7.98 -20.72 10.45
CA VAL A 66 8.05 -20.02 11.74
C VAL A 66 7.42 -18.64 11.58
N ASP A 67 6.17 -18.55 11.97
CA ASP A 67 5.38 -17.33 11.82
C ASP A 67 5.58 -16.40 13.02
N GLY A 68 6.30 -15.31 12.81
CA GLY A 68 6.54 -14.28 13.83
C GLY A 68 7.97 -14.21 14.37
N HIS A 69 8.81 -15.22 14.10
CA HIS A 69 10.20 -15.22 14.56
C HIS A 69 11.15 -15.88 13.54
N ALA A 70 12.40 -16.13 13.95
CA ALA A 70 13.47 -16.61 13.09
C ALA A 70 13.64 -18.15 13.12
N ILE A 71 14.25 -18.68 12.03
CA ILE A 71 15.00 -19.93 12.06
C ILE A 71 16.49 -19.54 12.04
N SER A 72 17.29 -20.04 13.00
CA SER A 72 18.64 -19.53 13.20
C SER A 72 19.70 -20.62 13.24
N PHE A 73 20.62 -20.59 12.27
CA PHE A 73 21.87 -21.34 12.21
C PHE A 73 23.01 -20.33 12.23
N LYS A 74 23.54 -20.03 13.43
CA LYS A 74 24.51 -18.95 13.64
C LYS A 74 25.43 -19.17 14.84
N ASN A 75 26.36 -18.25 15.01
CA ASN A 75 27.12 -18.15 16.25
C ASN A 75 26.29 -17.37 17.28
N LEU A 76 25.95 -18.00 18.39
CA LEU A 76 25.20 -17.40 19.49
C LEU A 76 26.11 -16.60 20.43
N GLY A 77 27.45 -16.65 20.23
CA GLY A 77 28.39 -15.92 21.08
C GLY A 77 28.34 -16.42 22.54
N PRO A 78 28.20 -15.49 23.49
CA PRO A 78 28.08 -15.83 24.91
C PRO A 78 26.66 -16.28 25.30
N ASP A 79 25.68 -16.11 24.43
CA ASP A 79 24.32 -16.52 24.73
C ASP A 79 24.19 -18.03 24.89
N MET A 80 23.13 -18.49 25.51
CA MET A 80 22.92 -19.92 25.81
C MET A 80 24.11 -20.55 26.54
N GLN A 81 24.62 -19.85 27.58
CA GLN A 81 25.75 -20.29 28.41
C GLN A 81 27.09 -20.39 27.65
N GLY A 82 27.25 -19.55 26.64
CA GLY A 82 28.48 -19.54 25.83
C GLY A 82 28.49 -20.62 24.76
N ALA A 83 27.33 -20.93 24.20
CA ALA A 83 27.15 -21.99 23.22
C ALA A 83 28.01 -21.84 21.95
N GLY A 84 28.33 -20.61 21.56
CA GLY A 84 29.07 -20.34 20.32
C GLY A 84 28.22 -20.74 19.10
N TRP A 85 28.81 -21.53 18.19
CA TRP A 85 28.12 -22.03 17.02
C TRP A 85 27.05 -23.06 17.36
N ASN A 86 25.81 -22.81 16.91
CA ASN A 86 24.67 -23.66 17.28
C ASN A 86 24.42 -24.83 16.32
N VAL A 87 24.68 -24.64 15.01
CA VAL A 87 24.44 -25.67 13.99
C VAL A 87 25.60 -25.72 12.99
N ALA A 88 25.99 -26.91 12.60
CA ALA A 88 26.90 -27.21 11.50
C ALA A 88 26.29 -28.22 10.54
N ASN A 89 26.54 -28.08 9.25
CA ASN A 89 26.00 -28.93 8.19
C ASN A 89 24.45 -29.08 8.24
N GLY A 90 23.78 -28.00 8.66
CA GLY A 90 22.33 -27.90 8.66
C GLY A 90 21.78 -27.50 7.30
N VAL A 91 20.60 -27.98 6.99
CA VAL A 91 19.89 -27.71 5.73
C VAL A 91 18.51 -27.14 6.01
N LEU A 92 18.23 -26.02 5.39
CA LEU A 92 16.90 -25.42 5.28
C LEU A 92 16.38 -25.66 3.87
N TRP A 93 15.23 -26.33 3.75
CA TRP A 93 14.64 -26.68 2.45
C TRP A 93 13.21 -26.18 2.36
N ASN A 94 12.94 -25.25 1.45
CA ASN A 94 11.62 -24.62 1.27
C ASN A 94 11.01 -24.09 2.58
N CYS A 95 11.84 -23.53 3.45
CA CYS A 95 11.40 -22.98 4.74
C CYS A 95 10.92 -21.54 4.62
N SER A 96 10.03 -21.13 5.53
CA SER A 96 9.56 -19.76 5.64
C SER A 96 9.64 -19.30 7.11
N ALA A 97 10.22 -18.12 7.32
CA ALA A 97 10.32 -17.53 8.64
C ALA A 97 10.36 -16.00 8.57
N SER A 98 10.21 -15.27 9.70
CA SER A 98 10.43 -13.83 9.76
C SER A 98 11.84 -13.47 9.31
N ARG A 99 12.76 -14.27 9.79
CA ARG A 99 14.15 -14.16 9.46
C ARG A 99 14.76 -15.55 9.40
N ILE A 100 15.67 -15.75 8.47
CA ILE A 100 16.53 -16.93 8.43
C ILE A 100 17.97 -16.47 8.60
N ASP A 101 18.59 -16.92 9.68
CA ASP A 101 20.02 -16.81 9.90
C ASP A 101 20.66 -18.11 9.39
N CYS A 102 21.46 -18.03 8.34
CA CYS A 102 22.22 -19.15 7.79
C CYS A 102 23.67 -18.71 7.61
N TYR A 103 24.47 -18.97 8.64
CA TYR A 103 25.88 -18.61 8.69
C TYR A 103 26.78 -19.84 8.52
N GLN A 104 27.98 -19.60 7.99
CA GLN A 104 28.99 -20.64 7.79
C GLN A 104 29.85 -20.81 9.05
N PRO A 105 29.78 -21.95 9.75
CA PRO A 105 30.66 -22.23 10.87
C PRO A 105 32.07 -22.62 10.37
N PRO A 106 33.11 -22.44 11.17
CA PRO A 106 34.48 -22.85 10.82
C PRO A 106 34.54 -24.33 10.47
N GLY A 107 35.07 -24.66 9.30
CA GLY A 107 35.27 -26.06 8.86
C GLY A 107 33.98 -26.84 8.51
N ALA A 108 32.84 -26.14 8.42
CA ALA A 108 31.56 -26.74 8.05
C ALA A 108 30.73 -25.75 7.21
N GLN A 109 29.58 -26.20 6.73
CA GLN A 109 28.70 -25.38 5.92
C GLN A 109 27.25 -25.56 6.36
N ASN A 110 26.49 -24.45 6.43
CA ASN A 110 25.03 -24.47 6.52
C ASN A 110 24.43 -24.04 5.19
N TYR A 111 23.27 -24.59 4.85
CA TYR A 111 22.65 -24.46 3.55
C TYR A 111 21.21 -23.99 3.68
N SER A 112 20.79 -23.11 2.76
CA SER A 112 19.41 -22.67 2.62
C SER A 112 18.98 -22.75 1.16
N PHE A 113 17.97 -23.55 0.88
CA PHE A 113 17.44 -23.80 -0.45
C PHE A 113 15.95 -23.45 -0.51
N GLY A 114 15.55 -22.56 -1.41
CA GLY A 114 14.15 -22.23 -1.63
C GLY A 114 13.47 -21.51 -0.47
N SER A 115 14.21 -20.78 0.34
CA SER A 115 13.71 -20.18 1.57
C SER A 115 13.01 -18.84 1.31
N TRP A 116 12.03 -18.53 2.14
CA TRP A 116 11.29 -17.28 2.13
C TRP A 116 11.39 -16.58 3.49
N ALA A 117 12.19 -15.52 3.58
CA ALA A 117 12.48 -14.82 4.82
C ALA A 117 13.19 -13.49 4.61
N HIS A 118 13.45 -12.79 5.70
CA HIS A 118 14.54 -11.82 5.79
C HIS A 118 15.85 -12.59 5.99
N PHE A 119 16.81 -12.43 5.08
CA PHE A 119 18.01 -13.26 5.04
C PHE A 119 19.17 -12.61 5.77
N ALA A 120 19.92 -13.43 6.51
CA ALA A 120 21.16 -13.03 7.14
C ALA A 120 22.15 -14.20 7.16
N GLY A 121 23.43 -13.91 6.94
CA GLY A 121 24.52 -14.86 7.04
C GLY A 121 25.22 -15.16 5.73
N ASP A 122 26.40 -15.73 5.86
CA ASP A 122 27.35 -16.10 4.81
C ASP A 122 27.34 -17.60 4.48
N GLY A 123 26.32 -18.33 4.92
CA GLY A 123 26.09 -19.70 4.55
C GLY A 123 25.78 -19.85 3.05
N TYR A 124 25.54 -21.06 2.62
CA TYR A 124 25.16 -21.31 1.23
C TYR A 124 23.67 -21.01 1.00
N TRP A 125 23.39 -20.17 0.00
CA TRP A 125 22.05 -19.75 -0.37
C TRP A 125 21.75 -20.10 -1.82
N TYR A 126 20.61 -20.75 -2.05
CA TYR A 126 20.15 -21.07 -3.40
C TYR A 126 18.64 -20.84 -3.54
N GLU A 127 18.21 -20.15 -4.61
CA GLU A 127 16.81 -19.85 -4.92
C GLU A 127 16.02 -19.24 -3.74
N SER A 128 16.56 -18.19 -3.17
CA SER A 128 15.87 -17.41 -2.15
C SER A 128 14.61 -16.75 -2.74
N ASN A 129 13.51 -16.71 -1.95
CA ASN A 129 12.19 -16.22 -2.35
C ASN A 129 11.48 -17.04 -3.43
N SER A 130 11.85 -18.27 -3.58
CA SER A 130 11.26 -19.19 -4.54
C SER A 130 11.13 -20.58 -3.92
N SER A 131 10.12 -21.33 -4.28
CA SER A 131 10.06 -22.74 -3.95
C SER A 131 10.84 -23.56 -4.97
N ILE A 132 11.60 -24.51 -4.51
CA ILE A 132 12.38 -25.39 -5.36
C ILE A 132 11.83 -26.81 -5.36
N GLN A 133 12.27 -27.60 -6.34
CA GLN A 133 11.99 -29.03 -6.42
C GLN A 133 13.21 -29.85 -5.97
N PRO A 134 13.00 -31.01 -5.32
CA PRO A 134 11.71 -31.59 -4.96
C PRO A 134 10.98 -30.78 -3.87
N ALA A 135 9.66 -30.84 -3.82
CA ALA A 135 8.86 -30.09 -2.87
C ALA A 135 9.26 -30.38 -1.40
N SER A 136 9.71 -31.57 -1.09
CA SER A 136 10.29 -31.97 0.19
C SER A 136 11.55 -32.79 -0.04
N LEU A 137 12.65 -32.37 0.56
CA LEU A 137 13.91 -33.08 0.48
C LEU A 137 13.84 -34.40 1.26
N TYR A 138 13.20 -34.38 2.42
CA TYR A 138 13.01 -35.59 3.26
C TYR A 138 12.32 -36.69 2.48
N PHE A 139 11.20 -36.41 1.85
CA PHE A 139 10.45 -37.43 1.09
C PHE A 139 11.17 -37.84 -0.19
N ALA A 140 11.92 -36.95 -0.83
CA ALA A 140 12.76 -37.33 -1.97
C ALA A 140 13.85 -38.35 -1.58
N GLN A 141 14.56 -38.08 -0.48
CA GLN A 141 15.57 -38.99 0.06
C GLN A 141 14.96 -40.29 0.55
N LEU A 142 13.77 -40.24 1.17
CA LEU A 142 13.06 -41.44 1.59
C LEU A 142 12.70 -42.32 0.40
N LYS A 143 12.25 -41.72 -0.70
CA LYS A 143 11.97 -42.44 -1.96
C LYS A 143 13.21 -43.12 -2.51
N GLU A 144 14.34 -42.48 -2.53
CA GLU A 144 15.59 -43.06 -3.02
C GLU A 144 16.05 -44.25 -2.17
N ARG A 145 15.90 -44.16 -0.85
CA ARG A 145 16.36 -45.20 0.08
C ARG A 145 15.41 -46.40 0.18
N THR A 146 14.12 -46.16 0.09
CA THR A 146 13.11 -47.20 0.42
C THR A 146 12.15 -47.52 -0.72
N GLY A 147 12.17 -46.73 -1.80
CA GLY A 147 11.16 -46.79 -2.86
C GLY A 147 9.82 -46.17 -2.51
N PHE A 148 9.64 -45.67 -1.27
CA PHE A 148 8.42 -45.01 -0.85
C PHE A 148 8.16 -43.74 -1.68
N ARG A 149 6.98 -43.67 -2.29
CA ARG A 149 6.57 -42.50 -3.08
C ARG A 149 5.55 -41.67 -2.30
N ALA A 150 5.98 -40.48 -1.88
CA ALA A 150 5.07 -39.49 -1.33
C ALA A 150 4.16 -38.96 -2.43
N ASP A 151 2.89 -38.81 -2.15
CA ASP A 151 1.89 -38.15 -2.98
C ASP A 151 1.39 -36.85 -2.32
N SER A 152 0.35 -36.26 -2.85
CA SER A 152 -0.28 -35.05 -2.32
C SER A 152 -0.80 -35.18 -0.90
N THR A 153 -1.06 -36.39 -0.42
CA THR A 153 -1.49 -36.61 0.98
C THR A 153 -0.31 -36.58 1.96
N HIS A 154 0.89 -36.83 1.48
CA HIS A 154 2.12 -36.83 2.27
C HIS A 154 2.80 -35.44 2.27
N ILE A 155 2.70 -34.71 1.16
CA ILE A 155 3.25 -33.37 1.03
C ILE A 155 2.07 -32.41 1.10
N LEU A 156 1.87 -31.82 2.28
CA LEU A 156 0.80 -30.84 2.48
C LEU A 156 1.00 -29.66 1.55
N GLU A 157 -0.05 -29.27 0.86
CA GLU A 157 -0.06 -28.01 0.14
C GLU A 157 0.01 -26.84 1.15
N VAL A 158 0.65 -25.77 0.76
CA VAL A 158 0.59 -24.54 1.53
C VAL A 158 -0.82 -23.99 1.34
N THR A 159 -1.69 -24.26 2.31
CA THR A 159 -3.03 -23.68 2.31
C THR A 159 -2.92 -22.21 2.66
N THR A 160 -3.08 -21.37 1.68
CA THR A 160 -3.35 -19.96 1.93
C THR A 160 -4.87 -19.80 1.98
N ASN A 161 -5.34 -19.25 3.06
CA ASN A 161 -6.76 -18.88 3.17
C ASN A 161 -7.06 -17.58 2.39
N ALA A 162 -6.38 -17.34 1.28
CA ALA A 162 -6.62 -16.21 0.40
C ALA A 162 -7.95 -16.39 -0.32
N THR A 163 -9.01 -16.11 0.35
CA THR A 163 -10.38 -16.17 -0.14
C THR A 163 -11.04 -14.82 0.04
N SER A 164 -12.23 -14.72 -0.49
CA SER A 164 -13.06 -13.53 -0.33
C SER A 164 -13.28 -13.16 1.14
N SER A 165 -13.62 -11.92 1.37
CA SER A 165 -14.00 -11.41 2.69
C SER A 165 -15.06 -12.25 3.35
N PRO A 166 -14.91 -12.60 4.64
CA PRO A 166 -16.01 -13.18 5.37
C PRO A 166 -17.17 -12.19 5.45
N THR A 167 -18.37 -12.70 5.47
CA THR A 167 -19.53 -11.92 5.89
C THR A 167 -19.38 -11.50 7.36
N VAL A 168 -20.16 -10.53 7.82
CA VAL A 168 -20.17 -10.12 9.24
C VAL A 168 -20.42 -11.32 10.18
N ALA A 169 -21.32 -12.23 9.79
CA ALA A 169 -21.60 -13.44 10.56
C ALA A 169 -20.39 -14.38 10.63
N GLN A 170 -19.72 -14.60 9.50
CA GLN A 170 -18.48 -15.39 9.45
C GLN A 170 -17.35 -14.74 10.26
N ALA A 171 -17.24 -13.42 10.18
CA ALA A 171 -16.27 -12.66 10.95
C ALA A 171 -16.51 -12.79 12.46
N ALA A 172 -17.78 -12.69 12.88
CA ALA A 172 -18.17 -12.89 14.29
C ALA A 172 -17.86 -14.31 14.77
N GLU A 173 -18.11 -15.31 13.93
CA GLU A 173 -17.79 -16.70 14.23
C GLU A 173 -16.27 -16.93 14.33
N LEU A 174 -15.49 -16.40 13.42
CA LEU A 174 -14.02 -16.47 13.49
C LEU A 174 -13.49 -15.81 14.77
N THR A 175 -14.09 -14.69 15.17
CA THR A 175 -13.77 -14.02 16.44
C THR A 175 -14.10 -14.90 17.64
N ARG A 176 -15.28 -15.52 17.64
CA ARG A 176 -15.71 -16.45 18.69
C ARG A 176 -14.76 -17.64 18.79
N ILE A 177 -14.38 -18.22 17.64
CA ILE A 177 -13.43 -19.33 17.58
C ILE A 177 -12.06 -18.93 18.14
N ALA A 178 -11.58 -17.72 17.85
CA ALA A 178 -10.31 -17.22 18.36
C ALA A 178 -10.25 -17.09 19.90
N TYR A 179 -11.40 -16.93 20.54
CA TYR A 179 -11.52 -16.93 22.02
C TYR A 179 -11.84 -18.30 22.62
N THR A 180 -12.13 -19.29 21.79
CA THR A 180 -12.38 -20.65 22.26
C THR A 180 -11.04 -21.29 22.64
N PRO A 181 -10.90 -21.90 23.81
CA PRO A 181 -9.69 -22.63 24.15
C PRO A 181 -9.32 -23.63 23.05
N ALA A 182 -8.05 -23.65 22.68
CA ALA A 182 -7.58 -24.58 21.67
C ALA A 182 -7.93 -26.03 22.08
N THR A 183 -8.35 -26.82 21.11
CA THR A 183 -8.57 -28.24 21.30
C THR A 183 -7.29 -28.88 21.84
N SER A 184 -7.40 -29.63 22.92
CA SER A 184 -6.22 -30.30 23.46
C SER A 184 -5.60 -31.25 22.41
N LEU A 185 -4.29 -31.43 22.47
CA LEU A 185 -3.59 -32.31 21.54
C LEU A 185 -4.21 -33.74 21.50
N VAL A 186 -4.65 -34.24 22.64
CA VAL A 186 -5.33 -35.55 22.72
C VAL A 186 -6.64 -35.52 21.93
N GLN A 187 -7.48 -34.52 22.15
CA GLN A 187 -8.74 -34.39 21.42
C GLN A 187 -8.51 -34.17 19.92
N PHE A 188 -7.46 -33.45 19.54
CA PHE A 188 -7.07 -33.23 18.14
C PHE A 188 -6.65 -34.58 17.49
N ILE A 189 -5.81 -35.37 18.15
CA ILE A 189 -5.39 -36.67 17.66
C ILE A 189 -6.60 -37.64 17.53
N GLU A 190 -7.49 -37.66 18.54
CA GLU A 190 -8.69 -38.47 18.50
C GLU A 190 -9.65 -38.04 17.38
N ALA A 191 -9.80 -36.76 17.15
CA ALA A 191 -10.60 -36.20 16.06
C ALA A 191 -9.97 -36.56 14.71
N ALA A 192 -8.65 -36.40 14.58
CA ALA A 192 -7.92 -36.70 13.35
C ALA A 192 -8.02 -38.22 12.98
N ALA A 193 -8.03 -39.10 13.96
CA ALA A 193 -8.26 -40.52 13.71
C ALA A 193 -9.64 -40.82 13.11
N ARG A 194 -10.61 -39.96 13.33
CA ARG A 194 -11.97 -40.05 12.78
C ARG A 194 -12.17 -39.22 11.51
N TYR A 195 -11.17 -38.41 11.15
CA TYR A 195 -11.25 -37.52 10.02
C TYR A 195 -11.31 -38.31 8.71
N ARG A 196 -12.41 -38.14 8.00
CA ARG A 196 -12.53 -38.59 6.62
C ARG A 196 -12.38 -37.37 5.73
N PRO A 197 -11.45 -37.36 4.78
CA PRO A 197 -11.34 -36.24 3.84
C PRO A 197 -12.71 -35.96 3.23
N ILE A 198 -13.16 -34.74 3.29
CA ILE A 198 -14.36 -34.30 2.60
C ILE A 198 -14.07 -34.48 1.12
N SER A 199 -14.95 -35.25 0.43
CA SER A 199 -14.86 -35.34 -1.01
C SER A 199 -15.00 -33.95 -1.59
N THR A 200 -13.98 -33.49 -2.29
CA THR A 200 -14.02 -32.21 -3.05
C THR A 200 -14.73 -32.37 -4.38
N ALA A 201 -15.42 -33.53 -4.60
CA ALA A 201 -16.26 -33.68 -5.76
C ALA A 201 -17.32 -32.57 -5.74
N ALA A 202 -17.31 -31.78 -6.77
CA ALA A 202 -18.17 -30.60 -6.93
C ALA A 202 -19.65 -30.94 -7.13
N ASP A 203 -20.02 -32.20 -7.00
CA ASP A 203 -21.40 -32.68 -7.14
C ASP A 203 -22.25 -32.12 -6.00
N GLY A 204 -22.95 -31.05 -6.28
CA GLY A 204 -23.80 -30.33 -5.32
C GLY A 204 -23.21 -29.02 -4.80
N ALA A 205 -22.00 -28.63 -5.17
CA ALA A 205 -21.48 -27.32 -4.83
C ALA A 205 -22.26 -26.23 -5.62
N THR A 206 -22.82 -25.29 -4.91
CA THR A 206 -23.46 -24.12 -5.53
C THR A 206 -22.39 -23.23 -6.12
N VAL A 207 -22.27 -23.20 -7.43
CA VAL A 207 -21.40 -22.23 -8.11
C VAL A 207 -22.07 -20.87 -8.07
N ILE A 208 -21.41 -19.89 -7.46
CA ILE A 208 -21.83 -18.51 -7.53
C ILE A 208 -21.55 -18.02 -8.96
N LYS A 209 -22.57 -18.11 -9.83
CA LYS A 209 -22.45 -17.70 -11.24
C LYS A 209 -22.48 -16.20 -11.43
N THR A 210 -23.10 -15.47 -10.51
CA THR A 210 -23.22 -14.03 -10.58
C THR A 210 -23.18 -13.41 -9.19
N VAL A 211 -22.31 -12.45 -8.99
CA VAL A 211 -22.38 -11.50 -7.88
C VAL A 211 -23.30 -10.38 -8.34
N LYS A 212 -24.31 -10.03 -7.53
CA LYS A 212 -25.21 -8.92 -7.86
C LYS A 212 -24.36 -7.66 -8.05
N ALA A 213 -24.43 -7.09 -9.25
CA ALA A 213 -23.69 -5.86 -9.52
C ALA A 213 -24.19 -4.72 -8.61
N THR A 214 -23.26 -3.92 -8.12
CA THR A 214 -23.60 -2.71 -7.38
C THR A 214 -24.37 -1.76 -8.30
N ALA A 215 -25.48 -1.24 -7.81
CA ALA A 215 -26.32 -0.29 -8.55
C ALA A 215 -25.50 0.94 -8.99
N ALA A 216 -25.98 1.61 -10.02
CA ALA A 216 -25.43 2.91 -10.39
C ALA A 216 -25.51 3.88 -9.21
N PRO A 217 -24.56 4.82 -9.07
CA PRO A 217 -24.56 5.75 -7.96
C PRO A 217 -25.78 6.67 -8.03
N VAL A 218 -26.36 6.94 -6.87
CA VAL A 218 -27.34 8.01 -6.68
C VAL A 218 -26.57 9.19 -6.10
N ASN A 219 -26.13 10.09 -6.96
CA ASN A 219 -25.34 11.25 -6.55
C ASN A 219 -26.22 12.23 -5.77
N LYS A 220 -26.04 12.31 -4.47
CA LYS A 220 -26.77 13.25 -3.60
C LYS A 220 -26.04 14.58 -3.42
N ALA A 221 -24.74 14.56 -3.55
CA ALA A 221 -23.92 15.75 -3.41
C ALA A 221 -23.45 16.25 -4.79
N PRO A 222 -23.09 17.53 -4.91
CA PRO A 222 -22.59 18.10 -6.16
C PRO A 222 -21.36 17.34 -6.68
N ALA A 223 -21.26 17.19 -8.01
CA ALA A 223 -20.14 16.48 -8.63
C ALA A 223 -18.81 17.19 -8.38
N PHE A 224 -17.76 16.41 -8.25
CA PHE A 224 -16.40 16.91 -8.33
C PHE A 224 -16.07 17.37 -9.75
N LYS A 225 -15.32 18.43 -9.83
CA LYS A 225 -14.80 18.94 -11.10
C LYS A 225 -13.59 19.85 -10.88
N VAL A 226 -12.82 20.07 -11.93
CA VAL A 226 -11.84 21.14 -11.95
C VAL A 226 -12.53 22.39 -12.48
N LYS A 227 -12.49 23.46 -11.70
CA LYS A 227 -13.05 24.78 -12.03
C LYS A 227 -12.01 25.84 -11.70
N ASN A 228 -11.66 26.69 -12.67
CA ASN A 228 -10.63 27.72 -12.53
C ASN A 228 -9.29 27.16 -11.99
N GLY A 229 -8.99 25.91 -12.32
CA GLY A 229 -7.80 25.21 -11.82
C GLY A 229 -7.86 24.78 -10.37
N TRP A 230 -9.03 24.74 -9.76
CA TRP A 230 -9.26 24.22 -8.43
C TRP A 230 -10.06 22.92 -8.50
N LEU A 231 -9.73 21.96 -7.67
CA LEU A 231 -10.58 20.77 -7.48
C LEU A 231 -11.70 21.14 -6.51
N VAL A 232 -12.90 21.22 -7.04
CA VAL A 232 -14.07 21.71 -6.31
C VAL A 232 -15.19 20.68 -6.28
N ARG A 233 -16.03 20.78 -5.26
CA ARG A 233 -17.31 20.13 -5.18
C ARG A 233 -18.42 21.19 -5.18
N GLY A 234 -19.20 21.23 -6.26
CA GLY A 234 -20.06 22.38 -6.50
C GLY A 234 -19.23 23.65 -6.69
N ASN A 235 -19.35 24.57 -5.74
CA ASN A 235 -18.55 25.82 -5.72
C ASN A 235 -17.55 25.90 -4.56
N GLN A 236 -17.39 24.81 -3.82
CA GLN A 236 -16.50 24.78 -2.65
C GLN A 236 -15.21 24.04 -2.95
N LEU A 237 -14.10 24.59 -2.52
CA LEU A 237 -12.82 23.90 -2.53
C LEU A 237 -12.87 22.70 -1.60
N LEU A 238 -12.35 21.57 -2.06
CA LEU A 238 -12.17 20.42 -1.21
C LEU A 238 -10.92 20.60 -0.34
N THR A 239 -11.10 20.60 0.97
CA THR A 239 -10.03 20.80 1.96
C THR A 239 -10.13 19.78 3.09
N GLY A 240 -8.99 19.32 3.56
CA GLY A 240 -8.88 18.39 4.67
C GLY A 240 -7.82 17.33 4.46
N ALA A 241 -7.65 16.50 5.47
CA ALA A 241 -6.68 15.42 5.45
C ALA A 241 -7.04 14.32 4.44
N ARG A 242 -6.01 13.65 3.94
CA ARG A 242 -6.14 12.46 3.10
C ARG A 242 -5.87 11.22 3.92
N LEU A 243 -6.70 10.21 3.73
CA LEU A 243 -6.54 8.92 4.36
C LEU A 243 -5.72 8.01 3.42
N GLN A 244 -4.43 7.89 3.72
CA GLN A 244 -3.56 6.92 3.06
C GLN A 244 -3.66 5.59 3.78
N VAL A 245 -4.71 4.83 3.47
CA VAL A 245 -4.86 3.55 4.10
C VAL A 245 -4.95 2.47 3.07
N PRO A 246 -4.00 1.61 3.14
CA PRO A 246 -4.04 0.40 2.39
C PRO A 246 -5.06 -0.58 3.01
N TRP A 247 -6.32 -0.22 3.01
CA TRP A 247 -7.39 -1.04 3.60
C TRP A 247 -7.61 -2.37 2.89
N TRP A 248 -7.09 -2.46 1.67
CA TRP A 248 -7.10 -3.70 0.90
C TRP A 248 -5.91 -4.62 1.20
N ASN A 249 -4.88 -4.13 1.82
CA ASN A 249 -3.60 -4.79 1.79
C ASN A 249 -3.19 -5.57 3.04
N GLY A 250 -3.96 -5.59 4.06
CA GLY A 250 -3.60 -6.40 5.21
C GLY A 250 -2.39 -5.95 6.05
N SER A 251 -1.71 -4.85 5.74
CA SER A 251 -0.44 -4.48 6.36
C SER A 251 -0.51 -3.74 7.70
N ALA A 252 -1.70 -3.43 8.23
CA ALA A 252 -1.78 -2.75 9.51
C ALA A 252 -1.48 -3.70 10.67
N LYS A 253 -0.52 -3.32 11.47
CA LYS A 253 -0.14 -4.03 12.68
C LYS A 253 -1.10 -3.69 13.83
N PRO A 254 -1.38 -4.58 14.79
CA PRO A 254 -2.32 -4.32 15.87
C PRO A 254 -2.02 -3.04 16.66
N TYR A 255 -0.75 -2.76 16.94
CA TYR A 255 -0.36 -1.53 17.61
C TYR A 255 -0.52 -0.27 16.74
N ALA A 256 -0.45 -0.40 15.44
CA ALA A 256 -0.69 0.69 14.51
C ALA A 256 -2.19 0.97 14.33
N LEU A 257 -3.05 -0.05 14.46
CA LEU A 257 -4.50 0.12 14.41
C LEU A 257 -5.00 1.06 15.51
N ALA A 258 -4.42 1.01 16.70
CA ALA A 258 -4.78 1.91 17.79
C ALA A 258 -4.44 3.38 17.49
N LYS A 259 -3.42 3.62 16.66
CA LYS A 259 -2.96 4.96 16.25
C LYS A 259 -3.59 5.43 14.95
N ALA A 260 -3.99 4.50 14.12
CA ALA A 260 -4.53 4.75 12.79
C ALA A 260 -6.01 5.16 12.85
N LYS A 261 -6.39 5.96 13.84
CA LYS A 261 -7.75 6.52 13.85
C LYS A 261 -7.96 7.31 12.54
N PRO A 262 -9.13 7.26 12.00
CA PRO A 262 -10.37 6.80 12.60
C PRO A 262 -10.93 5.55 11.99
N ALA A 263 -10.60 4.75 11.36
CA ALA A 263 -11.48 3.75 10.86
C ALA A 263 -10.86 2.78 9.92
N ILE A 264 -9.60 2.65 10.10
CA ILE A 264 -8.97 1.62 9.37
C ILE A 264 -8.95 0.39 10.22
N THR A 265 -10.10 -0.03 10.51
CA THR A 265 -10.26 -1.30 11.14
C THR A 265 -10.34 -2.32 10.03
N ARG A 266 -9.28 -3.02 9.86
CA ARG A 266 -9.31 -4.31 9.23
C ARG A 266 -9.91 -5.26 10.23
N PHE A 267 -10.69 -6.20 9.74
CA PHE A 267 -11.15 -7.27 10.60
C PHE A 267 -9.93 -8.07 11.07
N VAL A 268 -9.71 -8.02 12.36
CA VAL A 268 -8.69 -8.84 13.03
C VAL A 268 -9.42 -9.62 14.11
N PRO A 269 -9.35 -10.95 14.13
CA PRO A 269 -10.00 -11.75 15.17
C PRO A 269 -9.59 -11.29 16.56
N GLY A 270 -10.55 -11.20 17.46
CA GLY A 270 -10.31 -10.71 18.81
C GLY A 270 -10.15 -9.20 18.96
N ARG A 271 -10.31 -8.42 17.90
CA ARG A 271 -10.32 -6.97 17.94
C ARG A 271 -11.73 -6.44 17.69
N THR A 272 -12.14 -5.47 18.52
CA THR A 272 -13.37 -4.73 18.30
C THR A 272 -13.08 -3.52 17.40
N GLY A 273 -14.00 -3.22 16.50
CA GLY A 273 -13.92 -2.08 15.59
C GLY A 273 -14.55 -2.39 14.23
N ASN A 274 -14.73 -1.35 13.44
CA ASN A 274 -15.30 -1.51 12.11
C ASN A 274 -14.22 -1.97 11.14
N GLY A 275 -14.35 -3.16 10.57
CA GLY A 275 -13.53 -3.62 9.49
C GLY A 275 -13.86 -2.86 8.21
N LEU A 276 -12.84 -2.44 7.47
CA LEU A 276 -13.04 -1.77 6.17
C LEU A 276 -13.81 -2.61 5.17
N THR A 277 -13.79 -3.91 5.37
CA THR A 277 -14.50 -4.85 4.50
C THR A 277 -15.94 -5.06 4.92
N ASP A 278 -16.32 -4.68 6.13
CA ASP A 278 -17.61 -5.01 6.71
C ASP A 278 -18.59 -3.84 6.65
N ASP A 279 -18.15 -2.63 6.96
CA ASP A 279 -19.01 -1.46 7.01
C ASP A 279 -18.36 -0.23 6.38
N LEU A 280 -18.53 -0.07 5.08
CA LEU A 280 -18.02 1.08 4.33
C LEU A 280 -18.69 2.39 4.72
N GLN A 281 -19.93 2.33 5.21
CA GLN A 281 -20.66 3.51 5.69
C GLN A 281 -19.98 4.08 6.94
N SER A 282 -19.68 3.22 7.91
CA SER A 282 -18.96 3.60 9.12
C SER A 282 -17.56 4.16 8.81
N VAL A 283 -16.87 3.62 7.82
CA VAL A 283 -15.59 4.16 7.35
C VAL A 283 -15.75 5.59 6.88
N ALA A 284 -16.71 5.84 5.99
CA ALA A 284 -16.95 7.16 5.44
C ALA A 284 -17.41 8.17 6.53
N ASP A 285 -18.26 7.74 7.46
CA ASP A 285 -18.70 8.58 8.58
C ASP A 285 -17.54 8.96 9.51
N SER A 286 -16.67 8.02 9.76
CA SER A 286 -15.48 8.23 10.56
C SER A 286 -14.48 9.16 9.86
N MET A 287 -14.30 9.04 8.54
CA MET A 287 -13.51 9.98 7.78
C MET A 287 -14.00 11.42 7.94
N LEU A 288 -15.30 11.63 7.78
CA LEU A 288 -15.92 12.95 7.95
C LEU A 288 -15.74 13.51 9.37
N ALA A 289 -15.96 12.67 10.39
CA ALA A 289 -15.80 13.05 11.78
C ALA A 289 -14.38 13.52 12.14
N HIS A 290 -13.38 13.04 11.39
CA HIS A 290 -11.96 13.38 11.60
C HIS A 290 -11.41 14.38 10.55
N GLY A 291 -12.28 15.00 9.75
CA GLY A 291 -11.88 15.98 8.76
C GLY A 291 -11.10 15.39 7.58
N GLN A 292 -11.26 14.12 7.31
CA GLN A 292 -10.67 13.46 6.16
C GLN A 292 -11.63 13.53 4.98
N VAL A 293 -11.14 14.01 3.85
CA VAL A 293 -11.96 14.29 2.67
C VAL A 293 -11.65 13.40 1.47
N ALA A 294 -10.54 12.69 1.51
CA ALA A 294 -10.12 11.78 0.45
C ALA A 294 -9.54 10.49 1.02
N ILE A 295 -9.75 9.39 0.32
CA ILE A 295 -9.07 8.11 0.57
C ILE A 295 -8.25 7.75 -0.66
N GLU A 296 -7.01 7.34 -0.44
CA GLU A 296 -6.16 6.82 -1.50
C GLU A 296 -6.23 5.29 -1.50
N HIS A 297 -6.70 4.73 -2.60
CA HIS A 297 -6.75 3.31 -2.85
C HIS A 297 -5.73 2.92 -3.92
N ASN A 298 -4.90 1.94 -3.63
CA ASN A 298 -4.01 1.33 -4.60
C ASN A 298 -4.36 -0.14 -4.84
N TYR A 299 -3.99 -0.61 -6.02
CA TYR A 299 -4.18 -1.96 -6.44
C TYR A 299 -3.28 -2.91 -5.65
N GLY A 300 -3.90 -3.64 -4.80
CA GLY A 300 -3.45 -4.88 -4.26
C GLY A 300 -2.01 -5.01 -3.76
N LEU A 301 -1.86 -4.91 -2.49
CA LEU A 301 -0.82 -5.64 -1.82
C LEU A 301 -1.32 -7.07 -1.73
N TRP A 302 -0.71 -7.94 -2.51
CA TRP A 302 -1.15 -9.30 -2.73
C TRP A 302 -0.30 -10.34 -2.01
N TYR A 303 0.56 -9.96 -1.10
CA TYR A 303 1.22 -10.94 -0.28
C TYR A 303 0.26 -11.53 0.75
N ASP A 304 0.60 -12.69 1.22
CA ASP A 304 -0.12 -13.32 2.32
C ASP A 304 -0.30 -12.28 3.45
N ARG A 305 -1.52 -12.14 3.92
CA ARG A 305 -1.90 -11.20 4.97
C ARG A 305 -1.09 -11.29 6.25
N ARG A 306 -0.40 -12.41 6.47
CA ARG A 306 0.53 -12.62 7.57
C ARG A 306 1.96 -12.25 7.22
N ARG A 307 2.22 -11.70 6.05
CA ARG A 307 3.54 -11.21 5.66
C ARG A 307 3.62 -9.70 5.76
N ASP A 308 4.77 -9.23 6.19
CA ASP A 308 5.16 -7.85 6.08
C ASP A 308 5.76 -7.60 4.69
N ASP A 309 5.49 -6.44 4.11
CA ASP A 309 5.96 -6.08 2.79
C ASP A 309 7.50 -6.00 2.68
N HIS A 310 8.18 -5.69 3.75
CA HIS A 310 9.64 -5.60 3.79
C HIS A 310 10.32 -6.84 4.37
N GLU A 311 9.68 -7.52 5.29
CA GLU A 311 10.28 -8.64 5.99
C GLU A 311 10.03 -9.98 5.30
N ARG A 312 9.16 -10.01 4.28
CA ARG A 312 8.84 -11.22 3.50
C ARG A 312 8.36 -12.38 4.34
N VAL A 313 7.64 -12.06 5.40
CA VAL A 313 7.34 -13.01 6.40
C VAL A 313 5.91 -12.91 6.82
N ARG A 314 5.35 -14.05 7.06
CA ARG A 314 4.11 -14.17 7.80
C ARG A 314 4.33 -13.63 9.20
N ARG A 315 3.55 -12.65 9.59
CA ARG A 315 3.60 -12.04 10.91
C ARG A 315 2.22 -12.05 11.51
N ILE A 316 2.15 -12.60 12.67
CA ILE A 316 0.91 -12.71 13.41
C ILE A 316 0.40 -11.37 13.91
N ASP A 317 1.29 -10.53 14.38
CA ASP A 317 0.97 -9.19 14.82
C ASP A 317 0.61 -8.24 13.67
N GLY A 318 0.98 -8.60 12.46
CA GLY A 318 0.59 -7.94 11.22
C GLY A 318 -0.67 -8.53 10.59
N GLU A 319 -1.24 -9.53 11.22
CA GLU A 319 -2.30 -10.34 10.66
C GLU A 319 -3.55 -9.56 10.38
N VAL A 320 -4.00 -9.71 9.19
CA VAL A 320 -5.31 -9.30 8.76
C VAL A 320 -5.94 -10.49 8.07
N TRP A 321 -7.03 -10.97 8.62
CA TRP A 321 -7.71 -12.14 8.11
C TRP A 321 -8.29 -11.91 6.72
N PRO A 322 -8.55 -12.97 5.93
CA PRO A 322 -9.33 -12.75 4.74
C PRO A 322 -10.53 -11.93 5.17
N PRO A 323 -10.84 -11.01 4.46
CA PRO A 323 -10.90 -10.75 3.05
C PRO A 323 -9.96 -9.68 2.51
N PHE A 324 -9.00 -9.30 3.26
CA PHE A 324 -8.13 -8.20 2.86
C PHE A 324 -7.10 -8.61 1.81
N TYR A 325 -7.16 -9.85 1.40
CA TYR A 325 -6.30 -10.46 0.39
C TYR A 325 -6.99 -10.62 -0.96
N GLU A 326 -7.98 -9.83 -1.22
CA GLU A 326 -8.65 -9.86 -2.52
C GLU A 326 -7.90 -9.04 -3.56
N LEU A 327 -7.79 -9.62 -4.75
CA LEU A 327 -7.12 -9.03 -5.90
C LEU A 327 -8.12 -8.72 -7.01
N PRO A 328 -7.77 -7.83 -7.95
CA PRO A 328 -8.70 -7.41 -8.99
C PRO A 328 -9.03 -8.49 -10.04
N PHE A 329 -8.28 -9.58 -10.09
CA PHE A 329 -8.46 -10.64 -11.10
C PHE A 329 -9.22 -11.84 -10.54
N ALA A 330 -9.95 -12.54 -11.41
CA ALA A 330 -10.67 -13.74 -11.05
C ALA A 330 -9.77 -14.98 -11.09
N ARG A 331 -10.08 -15.97 -10.26
CA ARG A 331 -9.48 -17.29 -10.34
C ARG A 331 -10.07 -18.06 -11.52
N SER A 332 -9.21 -18.77 -12.26
CA SER A 332 -9.61 -19.48 -13.49
C SER A 332 -10.26 -20.84 -13.23
N GLY A 333 -10.12 -21.40 -12.05
CA GLY A 333 -10.46 -22.80 -11.77
C GLY A 333 -9.49 -23.82 -12.37
N LYS A 334 -8.35 -23.39 -12.94
CA LYS A 334 -7.37 -24.25 -13.63
C LYS A 334 -6.00 -24.12 -13.00
N GLY A 335 -5.28 -25.22 -12.92
CA GLY A 335 -3.93 -25.28 -12.38
C GLY A 335 -3.86 -24.85 -10.91
N ILE A 336 -2.65 -24.79 -10.38
CA ILE A 336 -2.38 -24.40 -8.99
C ILE A 336 -1.38 -23.22 -9.04
N ALA A 337 -1.73 -22.13 -8.40
CA ALA A 337 -0.85 -20.96 -8.20
C ALA A 337 0.04 -21.18 -6.97
N TYR A 338 0.97 -20.26 -6.73
CA TYR A 338 1.90 -20.35 -5.60
C TYR A 338 1.17 -20.41 -4.24
N ASP A 339 0.03 -19.75 -4.12
CA ASP A 339 -0.80 -19.73 -2.92
C ASP A 339 -1.68 -20.98 -2.72
N GLY A 340 -1.53 -22.00 -3.58
CA GLY A 340 -2.29 -23.24 -3.51
C GLY A 340 -3.70 -23.18 -4.10
N LEU A 341 -4.17 -22.00 -4.52
CA LEU A 341 -5.45 -21.83 -5.20
C LEU A 341 -5.31 -21.97 -6.71
N SER A 342 -6.44 -22.01 -7.44
CA SER A 342 -6.37 -22.03 -8.89
C SER A 342 -5.71 -20.77 -9.45
N LYS A 343 -5.01 -20.90 -10.57
CA LYS A 343 -4.36 -19.78 -11.25
C LYS A 343 -5.36 -18.69 -11.64
N TYR A 344 -4.87 -17.45 -11.67
CA TYR A 344 -5.67 -16.31 -12.14
C TYR A 344 -5.92 -16.37 -13.66
N ASP A 345 -7.06 -15.86 -14.08
CA ASP A 345 -7.32 -15.44 -15.44
C ASP A 345 -7.30 -13.90 -15.49
N LEU A 346 -6.21 -13.33 -15.99
CA LEU A 346 -6.02 -11.88 -16.00
C LEU A 346 -6.94 -11.14 -17.00
N THR A 347 -7.67 -11.89 -17.82
CA THR A 347 -8.72 -11.34 -18.70
C THR A 347 -10.07 -11.23 -18.00
N LYS A 348 -10.19 -11.76 -16.78
CA LYS A 348 -11.41 -11.77 -15.99
C LYS A 348 -11.19 -11.13 -14.63
N TYR A 349 -12.22 -10.52 -14.11
CA TYR A 349 -12.13 -9.68 -12.93
C TYR A 349 -12.89 -10.26 -11.75
N ASN A 350 -12.35 -10.02 -10.55
CA ASN A 350 -12.98 -10.39 -9.30
C ASN A 350 -14.16 -9.45 -9.01
N HIS A 351 -15.36 -9.94 -9.21
CA HIS A 351 -16.58 -9.14 -9.05
C HIS A 351 -16.75 -8.59 -7.64
N TRP A 352 -16.32 -9.34 -6.62
CA TRP A 352 -16.39 -8.86 -5.25
C TRP A 352 -15.48 -7.62 -5.06
N TYR A 353 -14.22 -7.70 -5.49
CA TYR A 353 -13.25 -6.62 -5.40
C TYR A 353 -13.77 -5.33 -6.05
N TRP A 354 -14.22 -5.42 -7.30
CA TRP A 354 -14.67 -4.28 -8.06
C TRP A 354 -16.00 -3.72 -7.57
N ASN A 355 -16.93 -4.58 -7.15
CA ASN A 355 -18.19 -4.15 -6.54
C ASN A 355 -17.94 -3.44 -5.20
N ARG A 356 -17.01 -3.91 -4.41
CA ARG A 356 -16.67 -3.29 -3.13
C ARG A 356 -16.11 -1.88 -3.30
N LEU A 357 -15.22 -1.68 -4.26
CA LEU A 357 -14.72 -0.36 -4.64
C LEU A 357 -15.84 0.55 -5.14
N ARG A 358 -16.74 0.04 -5.95
CA ARG A 358 -17.89 0.80 -6.44
C ARG A 358 -18.84 1.18 -5.31
N GLN A 359 -19.12 0.29 -4.38
CA GLN A 359 -19.90 0.60 -3.18
C GLN A 359 -19.30 1.76 -2.40
N PHE A 360 -17.99 1.74 -2.18
CA PHE A 360 -17.33 2.85 -1.51
C PHE A 360 -17.40 4.14 -2.32
N ALA A 361 -17.16 4.09 -3.62
CA ALA A 361 -17.28 5.26 -4.50
C ALA A 361 -18.69 5.88 -4.47
N ASN A 362 -19.75 5.05 -4.42
CA ASN A 362 -21.11 5.51 -4.27
C ASN A 362 -21.36 6.23 -2.94
N ILE A 363 -20.86 5.66 -1.85
CA ILE A 363 -20.93 6.28 -0.50
C ILE A 363 -20.13 7.59 -0.48
N ALA A 364 -18.96 7.60 -1.10
CA ALA A 364 -18.14 8.80 -1.22
C ALA A 364 -18.86 9.92 -1.98
N ASP A 365 -19.51 9.59 -3.10
CA ASP A 365 -20.33 10.53 -3.86
C ASP A 365 -21.50 11.08 -3.03
N GLU A 366 -22.17 10.24 -2.26
CA GLU A 366 -23.26 10.67 -1.38
C GLU A 366 -22.79 11.61 -0.27
N LYS A 367 -21.64 11.31 0.33
CA LYS A 367 -21.12 11.99 1.52
C LYS A 367 -20.16 13.14 1.21
N GLY A 368 -19.74 13.30 -0.02
CA GLY A 368 -18.83 14.35 -0.39
C GLY A 368 -17.35 14.03 -0.26
N LEU A 369 -17.02 12.77 -0.22
CA LEU A 369 -15.64 12.28 -0.16
C LEU A 369 -15.07 12.07 -1.57
N LEU A 370 -13.74 12.10 -1.68
CA LEU A 370 -13.00 11.80 -2.89
C LEU A 370 -12.33 10.43 -2.75
N LEU A 371 -12.51 9.57 -3.75
CA LEU A 371 -11.70 8.38 -3.93
C LEU A 371 -10.56 8.69 -4.90
N ILE A 372 -9.33 8.61 -4.43
CA ILE A 372 -8.12 8.66 -5.26
C ILE A 372 -7.78 7.22 -5.62
N GLN A 373 -8.01 6.86 -6.88
CA GLN A 373 -7.81 5.51 -7.39
C GLN A 373 -6.50 5.41 -8.16
N HIS A 374 -5.53 4.71 -7.60
CA HIS A 374 -4.33 4.29 -8.30
C HIS A 374 -4.59 3.00 -9.07
N HIS A 375 -4.36 2.99 -10.39
CA HIS A 375 -4.58 1.80 -11.20
C HIS A 375 -3.59 0.68 -10.85
N TYR A 376 -2.34 1.05 -10.56
CA TYR A 376 -1.27 0.12 -10.17
C TYR A 376 -0.65 0.51 -8.83
N PHE A 377 0.19 -0.37 -8.33
CA PHE A 377 1.07 -0.11 -7.20
C PHE A 377 2.50 -0.52 -7.56
N GLN A 378 3.33 0.45 -7.92
CA GLN A 378 4.67 0.19 -8.43
C GLN A 378 5.59 -0.50 -7.42
N HIS A 379 5.39 -0.26 -6.13
CA HIS A 379 6.15 -0.94 -5.08
C HIS A 379 6.15 -2.46 -5.25
N ASN A 380 5.02 -3.02 -5.58
CA ASN A 380 4.86 -4.46 -5.77
C ASN A 380 5.60 -4.99 -7.01
N ILE A 381 5.83 -4.14 -7.99
CA ILE A 381 6.56 -4.49 -9.23
C ILE A 381 8.06 -4.40 -8.97
N LEU A 382 8.51 -3.38 -8.25
CA LEU A 382 9.92 -3.13 -7.97
C LEU A 382 10.46 -4.01 -6.84
N GLU A 383 9.64 -4.32 -5.85
CA GLU A 383 9.98 -5.15 -4.70
C GLU A 383 9.74 -6.65 -4.99
N ALA A 384 10.20 -7.12 -6.15
CA ALA A 384 9.93 -8.46 -6.67
C ALA A 384 10.25 -9.57 -5.67
N GLY A 385 11.32 -9.44 -4.92
CA GLY A 385 11.69 -10.43 -3.92
C GLY A 385 10.68 -10.58 -2.78
N ALA A 386 9.91 -9.52 -2.46
CA ALA A 386 8.93 -9.56 -1.39
C ALA A 386 7.51 -9.89 -1.90
N HIS A 387 7.19 -9.43 -3.10
CA HIS A 387 5.79 -9.39 -3.55
C HIS A 387 5.51 -10.21 -4.80
N TYR A 388 6.56 -10.61 -5.53
CA TYR A 388 6.39 -11.27 -6.81
C TYR A 388 5.85 -12.69 -6.71
N THR A 389 6.11 -13.37 -5.61
CA THR A 389 5.74 -14.78 -5.44
C THR A 389 4.25 -15.03 -5.68
N ASP A 390 3.41 -14.18 -5.08
CA ASP A 390 1.95 -14.27 -5.19
C ASP A 390 1.38 -13.37 -6.30
N PHE A 391 2.25 -12.67 -7.01
CA PHE A 391 1.82 -11.66 -7.98
C PHE A 391 1.01 -12.30 -9.11
N PRO A 392 -0.20 -11.81 -9.41
CA PRO A 392 -1.05 -12.43 -10.42
C PRO A 392 -0.44 -12.51 -11.81
N TRP A 393 0.43 -11.55 -12.16
CA TRP A 393 1.09 -11.51 -13.47
C TRP A 393 2.24 -12.50 -13.60
N ARG A 394 2.72 -13.09 -12.49
CA ARG A 394 3.72 -14.16 -12.53
C ARG A 394 3.16 -15.37 -13.28
N PRO A 395 3.90 -15.99 -14.24
CA PRO A 395 3.39 -17.12 -15.03
C PRO A 395 2.95 -18.32 -14.18
N ALA A 396 3.62 -18.55 -13.05
CA ALA A 396 3.21 -19.59 -12.10
C ALA A 396 1.79 -19.36 -11.57
N ASN A 397 1.33 -18.11 -11.49
CA ASN A 397 0.07 -17.73 -10.86
C ASN A 397 -1.08 -17.44 -11.84
N ASN A 398 -0.82 -17.42 -13.16
CA ASN A 398 -1.86 -17.15 -14.16
C ASN A 398 -1.87 -18.16 -15.32
N ILE A 399 -2.92 -18.09 -16.14
CA ILE A 399 -3.09 -18.92 -17.33
C ILE A 399 -2.84 -18.16 -18.64
N ASN A 400 -2.29 -16.94 -18.58
CA ASN A 400 -2.32 -15.97 -19.69
C ASN A 400 -0.98 -15.81 -20.41
N ASN A 401 0.04 -16.62 -20.10
CA ASN A 401 1.37 -16.56 -20.74
C ASN A 401 2.00 -15.17 -20.74
N THR A 402 2.10 -14.56 -19.58
CA THR A 402 2.62 -13.20 -19.41
C THR A 402 4.10 -13.03 -19.75
N GLY A 403 4.85 -14.13 -19.88
CA GLY A 403 6.22 -14.14 -20.38
C GLY A 403 7.29 -13.59 -19.42
N PHE A 404 6.97 -13.50 -18.12
CA PHE A 404 7.99 -13.20 -17.11
C PHE A 404 8.84 -14.45 -16.82
N PRO A 405 10.08 -14.27 -16.32
CA PRO A 405 10.95 -15.41 -16.01
C PRO A 405 10.41 -16.25 -14.85
N GLU A 406 10.65 -17.58 -14.95
CA GLU A 406 10.32 -18.56 -13.90
C GLU A 406 11.48 -19.58 -13.76
N PRO A 407 11.89 -19.89 -12.53
CA PRO A 407 11.62 -19.17 -11.30
C PRO A 407 12.17 -17.75 -11.34
N VAL A 408 11.66 -16.87 -10.49
CA VAL A 408 12.19 -15.50 -10.41
C VAL A 408 13.58 -15.57 -9.81
N PRO A 409 14.62 -15.12 -10.51
CA PRO A 409 15.96 -15.08 -9.96
C PRO A 409 15.98 -14.19 -8.71
N TYR A 410 16.71 -14.63 -7.70
CA TYR A 410 16.98 -13.74 -6.56
C TYR A 410 17.80 -12.55 -7.06
N ALA A 411 17.24 -11.37 -6.97
CA ALA A 411 17.86 -10.17 -7.51
C ALA A 411 18.60 -9.35 -6.42
N GLY A 412 18.52 -9.73 -5.16
CA GLY A 412 19.08 -8.95 -4.06
C GLY A 412 18.61 -7.50 -4.12
N ASP A 413 19.57 -6.57 -4.21
CA ASP A 413 19.28 -5.15 -4.42
C ASP A 413 18.91 -4.80 -5.87
N LYS A 414 19.00 -5.75 -6.80
CA LYS A 414 18.70 -5.59 -8.22
C LYS A 414 17.27 -6.05 -8.53
N ARG A 415 16.29 -5.41 -7.93
CA ARG A 415 14.86 -5.74 -8.07
C ARG A 415 14.24 -5.19 -9.37
N ILE A 416 15.06 -4.68 -10.25
CA ILE A 416 14.71 -3.80 -11.37
C ILE A 416 14.19 -4.56 -12.59
N PHE A 417 14.63 -5.79 -12.80
CA PHE A 417 14.42 -6.49 -14.07
C PHE A 417 12.95 -6.77 -14.40
N LEU A 418 12.10 -6.95 -13.40
CA LEU A 418 10.67 -7.17 -13.63
C LEU A 418 9.94 -5.89 -14.04
N ALA A 419 10.40 -4.73 -13.58
CA ALA A 419 9.80 -3.46 -13.93
C ALA A 419 9.96 -3.16 -15.43
N ASP A 420 11.12 -3.41 -16.02
CA ASP A 420 11.33 -3.28 -17.46
C ASP A 420 10.34 -4.13 -18.24
N GLN A 421 10.16 -5.39 -17.82
CA GLN A 421 9.24 -6.30 -18.49
C GLN A 421 7.77 -5.94 -18.25
N PHE A 422 7.44 -5.49 -17.04
CA PHE A 422 6.07 -5.08 -16.70
C PHE A 422 5.63 -3.86 -17.50
N TYR A 423 6.52 -2.89 -17.69
CA TYR A 423 6.26 -1.67 -18.47
C TYR A 423 6.49 -1.83 -19.98
N ASP A 424 6.97 -3.01 -20.42
CA ASP A 424 7.15 -3.28 -21.84
C ASP A 424 5.82 -3.45 -22.56
N THR A 425 5.42 -2.42 -23.28
CA THR A 425 4.20 -2.42 -24.10
C THR A 425 4.42 -3.00 -25.51
N ALA A 426 5.65 -3.42 -25.87
CA ALA A 426 5.89 -4.14 -27.11
C ALA A 426 5.42 -5.61 -27.03
N HIS A 427 5.46 -6.20 -25.84
CA HIS A 427 4.96 -7.55 -25.62
C HIS A 427 3.44 -7.60 -25.74
N GLU A 428 2.93 -8.29 -26.76
CA GLU A 428 1.52 -8.23 -27.15
C GLU A 428 0.55 -8.64 -26.04
N VAL A 429 0.81 -9.77 -25.36
CA VAL A 429 -0.05 -10.27 -24.28
C VAL A 429 -0.10 -9.29 -23.13
N ARG A 430 1.06 -8.81 -22.66
CA ARG A 430 1.10 -7.84 -21.55
C ARG A 430 0.44 -6.52 -21.92
N ARG A 431 0.69 -6.01 -23.14
CA ARG A 431 0.04 -4.80 -23.65
C ARG A 431 -1.48 -4.90 -23.63
N GLU A 432 -2.04 -6.03 -24.09
CA GLU A 432 -3.48 -6.22 -24.10
C GLU A 432 -4.06 -6.36 -22.70
N LEU A 433 -3.42 -7.10 -21.82
CA LEU A 433 -3.82 -7.23 -20.41
C LEU A 433 -3.79 -5.87 -19.69
N HIS A 434 -2.78 -5.04 -19.92
CA HIS A 434 -2.73 -3.67 -19.40
C HIS A 434 -3.89 -2.83 -19.93
N ARG A 435 -4.16 -2.90 -21.23
CA ARG A 435 -5.28 -2.16 -21.85
C ARG A 435 -6.61 -2.54 -21.21
N GLN A 436 -6.88 -3.82 -21.06
CA GLN A 436 -8.09 -4.32 -20.43
C GLN A 436 -8.20 -3.89 -18.98
N PHE A 437 -7.13 -3.98 -18.22
CA PHE A 437 -7.11 -3.59 -16.81
C PHE A 437 -7.33 -2.09 -16.59
N ILE A 438 -6.69 -1.24 -17.40
CA ILE A 438 -6.90 0.21 -17.36
C ILE A 438 -8.37 0.54 -17.68
N ARG A 439 -8.92 -0.10 -18.70
CA ARG A 439 -10.33 0.09 -19.07
C ARG A 439 -11.30 -0.38 -18.00
N GLN A 440 -11.02 -1.52 -17.36
CA GLN A 440 -11.80 -2.01 -16.22
C GLN A 440 -11.76 -1.02 -15.05
N SER A 441 -10.60 -0.45 -14.76
CA SER A 441 -10.43 0.53 -13.70
C SER A 441 -11.24 1.81 -13.94
N LEU A 442 -11.41 2.21 -15.19
CA LEU A 442 -12.27 3.35 -15.57
C LEU A 442 -13.76 2.95 -15.56
N GLN A 443 -14.07 1.83 -16.18
CA GLN A 443 -15.45 1.34 -16.34
C GLN A 443 -16.12 1.07 -15.00
N ASN A 444 -15.37 0.61 -14.01
CA ASN A 444 -15.90 0.33 -12.68
C ASN A 444 -16.53 1.55 -12.01
N PHE A 445 -16.07 2.73 -12.35
CA PHE A 445 -16.55 3.98 -11.73
C PHE A 445 -17.42 4.84 -12.65
N THR A 446 -17.91 4.26 -13.75
CA THR A 446 -18.86 4.96 -14.64
C THR A 446 -20.07 5.44 -13.85
N GLY A 447 -20.35 6.75 -13.94
CA GLY A 447 -21.41 7.41 -13.21
C GLY A 447 -21.01 7.93 -11.82
N ASN A 448 -19.87 7.55 -11.27
CA ASN A 448 -19.31 8.19 -10.08
C ASN A 448 -18.67 9.52 -10.44
N THR A 449 -18.82 10.50 -9.57
CA THR A 449 -18.30 11.87 -9.76
C THR A 449 -17.14 12.20 -8.83
N GLY A 450 -16.94 11.41 -7.78
CA GLY A 450 -15.92 11.60 -6.77
C GLY A 450 -14.72 10.66 -6.91
N VAL A 451 -14.28 10.34 -8.13
CA VAL A 451 -13.14 9.47 -8.37
C VAL A 451 -12.07 10.20 -9.18
N LEU A 452 -10.86 10.28 -8.63
CA LEU A 452 -9.67 10.80 -9.31
C LEU A 452 -8.73 9.65 -9.65
N HIS A 453 -8.44 9.46 -10.91
CA HIS A 453 -7.63 8.35 -11.41
C HIS A 453 -6.16 8.74 -11.59
N PHE A 454 -5.27 7.98 -10.97
CA PHE A 454 -3.82 8.04 -11.19
C PHE A 454 -3.30 6.72 -11.77
N ILE A 455 -2.16 6.79 -12.45
CA ILE A 455 -1.54 5.60 -13.05
C ILE A 455 -1.13 4.57 -12.00
N SER A 456 -0.44 4.99 -10.96
CA SER A 456 0.10 4.09 -9.93
C SER A 456 0.45 4.85 -8.65
N GLU A 457 0.32 4.20 -7.52
CA GLU A 457 1.02 4.62 -6.32
C GLU A 457 2.53 4.39 -6.50
N GLU A 458 3.35 5.27 -5.94
CA GLU A 458 4.81 5.24 -6.01
C GLU A 458 5.39 5.24 -7.44
N TYR A 459 4.70 5.82 -8.42
CA TYR A 459 5.14 5.75 -9.81
C TYR A 459 6.39 6.59 -10.11
N THR A 460 7.50 5.92 -10.32
CA THR A 460 8.76 6.46 -10.84
C THR A 460 9.17 5.79 -12.16
N GLY A 461 8.20 5.17 -12.81
CA GLY A 461 8.37 4.39 -14.03
C GLY A 461 8.62 5.24 -15.29
N PRO A 462 8.69 4.59 -16.47
CA PRO A 462 9.10 5.22 -17.72
C PRO A 462 7.98 6.05 -18.37
N LEU A 463 8.38 7.08 -19.11
CA LEU A 463 7.49 7.97 -19.86
C LEU A 463 6.56 7.20 -20.83
N HIS A 464 7.09 6.23 -21.58
CA HIS A 464 6.31 5.50 -22.59
C HIS A 464 5.12 4.74 -22.00
N PHE A 465 5.21 4.27 -20.74
CA PHE A 465 4.09 3.59 -20.11
C PHE A 465 3.00 4.58 -19.67
N VAL A 466 3.36 5.81 -19.25
CA VAL A 466 2.38 6.88 -19.00
C VAL A 466 1.66 7.26 -20.29
N GLN A 467 2.40 7.37 -21.39
CA GLN A 467 1.82 7.64 -22.72
C GLN A 467 0.84 6.53 -23.15
N PHE A 468 1.23 5.27 -22.94
CA PHE A 468 0.36 4.13 -23.21
C PHE A 468 -0.92 4.16 -22.34
N TRP A 469 -0.79 4.47 -21.04
CA TRP A 469 -1.91 4.62 -20.13
C TRP A 469 -2.87 5.73 -20.60
N LEU A 470 -2.35 6.91 -20.94
CA LEU A 470 -3.13 8.04 -21.44
C LEU A 470 -3.79 7.75 -22.80
N ASN A 471 -3.09 7.07 -23.70
CA ASN A 471 -3.68 6.65 -24.98
C ASN A 471 -4.85 5.67 -24.78
N THR A 472 -4.73 4.77 -23.81
CA THR A 472 -5.80 3.83 -23.45
C THR A 472 -7.01 4.59 -22.87
N ILE A 473 -6.78 5.59 -22.02
CA ILE A 473 -7.84 6.45 -21.48
C ILE A 473 -8.53 7.24 -22.61
N ARG A 474 -7.74 7.82 -23.53
CA ARG A 474 -8.29 8.57 -24.67
C ARG A 474 -9.22 7.68 -25.48
N ALA A 475 -8.77 6.47 -25.83
CA ALA A 475 -9.58 5.53 -26.58
C ALA A 475 -10.89 5.19 -25.83
N TRP A 476 -10.77 4.91 -24.51
CA TRP A 476 -11.93 4.61 -23.69
C TRP A 476 -12.92 5.80 -23.60
N LYS A 477 -12.41 7.04 -23.38
CA LYS A 477 -13.26 8.25 -23.35
C LYS A 477 -14.00 8.44 -24.67
N ASN A 478 -13.33 8.24 -25.81
CA ASN A 478 -13.93 8.39 -27.14
C ASN A 478 -15.00 7.35 -27.41
N GLU A 479 -14.78 6.11 -27.00
CA GLU A 479 -15.72 5.00 -27.24
C GLU A 479 -16.92 5.03 -26.29
N SER A 480 -16.69 5.34 -25.01
CA SER A 480 -17.73 5.29 -23.98
C SER A 480 -18.49 6.60 -23.82
N ALA A 481 -17.94 7.71 -24.25
CA ALA A 481 -18.41 9.07 -23.98
C ALA A 481 -18.59 9.37 -22.48
N GLN A 482 -17.88 8.65 -21.59
CA GLN A 482 -17.98 8.79 -20.16
C GLN A 482 -16.87 9.73 -19.61
N PRO A 483 -17.22 10.62 -18.67
CA PRO A 483 -16.23 11.46 -18.01
C PRO A 483 -15.41 10.63 -17.00
N ALA A 484 -14.15 11.02 -16.83
CA ALA A 484 -13.27 10.57 -15.75
C ALA A 484 -12.29 11.69 -15.46
N ILE A 485 -12.03 11.97 -14.18
CA ILE A 485 -11.04 12.97 -13.74
C ILE A 485 -9.69 12.25 -13.69
N ILE A 486 -8.75 12.72 -14.51
CA ILE A 486 -7.44 12.10 -14.68
C ILE A 486 -6.36 12.96 -14.03
N GLY A 487 -5.61 12.36 -13.13
CA GLY A 487 -4.46 12.99 -12.49
C GLY A 487 -3.13 12.44 -13.00
N LEU A 488 -2.10 13.26 -12.93
CA LEU A 488 -0.73 12.91 -13.27
C LEU A 488 0.15 13.02 -12.03
N SER A 489 0.66 11.89 -11.55
CA SER A 489 1.55 11.77 -10.40
C SER A 489 2.76 10.92 -10.79
N THR A 490 3.87 11.57 -11.15
CA THR A 490 5.08 10.93 -11.66
C THR A 490 6.32 11.71 -11.22
N THR A 491 7.53 11.27 -11.61
CA THR A 491 8.76 12.06 -11.46
C THR A 491 8.68 13.34 -12.28
N LYS A 492 9.43 14.38 -11.91
CA LYS A 492 9.31 15.71 -12.52
C LYS A 492 9.58 15.70 -14.03
N ASP A 493 10.60 14.99 -14.47
CA ASP A 493 10.98 14.87 -15.87
C ASP A 493 9.87 14.20 -16.72
N VAL A 494 9.28 13.12 -16.24
CA VAL A 494 8.16 12.44 -16.90
C VAL A 494 6.92 13.32 -16.87
N GLN A 495 6.66 13.99 -15.74
CA GLN A 495 5.53 14.91 -15.58
C GLN A 495 5.62 16.08 -16.57
N ASP A 496 6.78 16.73 -16.65
CA ASP A 496 7.02 17.83 -17.56
C ASP A 496 6.93 17.38 -19.03
N ALA A 497 7.47 16.20 -19.39
CA ALA A 497 7.38 15.67 -20.75
C ALA A 497 5.93 15.41 -21.18
N ILE A 498 5.10 14.84 -20.32
CA ILE A 498 3.66 14.63 -20.61
C ILE A 498 2.94 15.97 -20.77
N LEU A 499 3.23 16.93 -19.92
CA LEU A 499 2.55 18.23 -19.92
C LEU A 499 3.00 19.18 -21.05
N GLN A 500 4.19 18.95 -21.61
CA GLN A 500 4.69 19.67 -22.78
C GLN A 500 4.02 19.19 -24.08
N ASP A 501 3.52 17.97 -24.13
CA ASP A 501 2.80 17.46 -25.30
C ASP A 501 1.31 17.83 -25.17
N PRO A 502 0.77 18.72 -26.05
CA PRO A 502 -0.61 19.16 -25.97
C PRO A 502 -1.64 18.02 -26.04
N GLN A 503 -1.29 16.92 -26.73
CA GLN A 503 -2.19 15.79 -26.88
C GLN A 503 -2.37 15.02 -25.56
N TYR A 504 -1.33 14.91 -24.77
CA TYR A 504 -1.40 14.28 -23.46
C TYR A 504 -1.86 15.27 -22.39
N ALA A 505 -1.37 16.48 -22.44
CA ALA A 505 -1.76 17.54 -21.51
C ALA A 505 -3.29 17.76 -21.48
N ALA A 506 -3.94 17.67 -22.64
CA ALA A 506 -5.40 17.80 -22.75
C ALA A 506 -6.19 16.72 -21.99
N LEU A 507 -5.59 15.59 -21.68
CA LEU A 507 -6.22 14.49 -20.94
C LEU A 507 -6.11 14.64 -19.43
N ILE A 508 -5.20 15.49 -18.95
CA ILE A 508 -4.88 15.65 -17.53
C ILE A 508 -5.78 16.76 -16.95
N ASP A 509 -6.51 16.42 -15.91
CA ASP A 509 -7.34 17.36 -15.15
C ASP A 509 -6.61 17.89 -13.91
N ALA A 510 -5.80 17.02 -13.26
CA ALA A 510 -5.07 17.35 -12.05
C ALA A 510 -3.58 16.96 -12.15
N ILE A 511 -2.71 17.74 -11.56
CA ILE A 511 -1.27 17.48 -11.48
C ILE A 511 -0.91 17.30 -10.02
N ASP A 512 -0.33 16.15 -9.66
CA ASP A 512 0.10 15.85 -8.29
C ASP A 512 1.62 15.89 -8.18
N ILE A 513 2.13 16.85 -7.42
CA ILE A 513 3.55 16.98 -7.08
C ILE A 513 3.81 16.03 -5.92
N ARG A 514 4.35 14.83 -6.21
CA ARG A 514 4.53 13.79 -5.20
C ARG A 514 5.97 13.29 -5.09
N TYR A 515 6.64 13.02 -6.19
CA TYR A 515 7.95 12.35 -6.20
C TYR A 515 9.11 13.31 -6.43
N TRP A 516 8.85 14.61 -6.35
CA TRP A 516 9.84 15.67 -6.42
C TRP A 516 9.39 16.87 -5.59
N TYR A 517 10.31 17.69 -5.17
CA TYR A 517 10.02 18.92 -4.42
C TYR A 517 11.26 19.82 -4.35
N TYR A 518 11.06 21.08 -3.99
CA TYR A 518 12.13 21.98 -3.63
C TYR A 518 12.53 21.80 -2.17
N GLN A 519 13.83 21.67 -1.91
CA GLN A 519 14.40 21.56 -0.58
C GLN A 519 14.48 22.95 0.09
N ALA A 520 14.64 23.02 1.41
CA ALA A 520 14.66 24.29 2.14
C ALA A 520 15.76 25.25 1.69
N ASP A 521 16.83 24.75 1.10
CA ASP A 521 17.92 25.55 0.53
C ASP A 521 17.66 26.01 -0.91
N GLY A 522 16.47 25.75 -1.44
CA GLY A 522 16.07 26.13 -2.80
C GLY A 522 16.50 25.17 -3.91
N SER A 523 17.32 24.17 -3.61
CA SER A 523 17.68 23.11 -4.56
C SER A 523 16.49 22.19 -4.83
N VAL A 524 16.47 21.52 -5.99
CA VAL A 524 15.39 20.60 -6.34
C VAL A 524 15.80 19.16 -6.04
N TYR A 525 14.94 18.43 -5.36
CA TYR A 525 14.93 16.98 -5.34
C TYR A 525 14.00 16.50 -6.45
N ALA A 526 14.57 15.97 -7.52
CA ALA A 526 13.83 15.49 -8.68
C ALA A 526 14.54 14.24 -9.26
N PRO A 527 14.27 13.07 -8.72
CA PRO A 527 14.81 11.83 -9.27
C PRO A 527 14.30 11.62 -10.69
N ALA A 528 15.15 11.07 -11.55
CA ALA A 528 14.78 10.74 -12.92
C ALA A 528 13.82 9.55 -12.95
N GLY A 529 12.84 9.62 -13.85
CA GLY A 529 11.91 8.53 -14.10
C GLY A 529 12.54 7.39 -14.92
N GLY A 530 11.89 6.23 -14.88
CA GLY A 530 12.32 5.07 -15.67
C GLY A 530 13.57 4.34 -15.14
N GLN A 531 14.08 4.74 -13.99
CA GLN A 531 15.21 4.04 -13.34
C GLN A 531 14.77 2.81 -12.54
N HIS A 532 13.49 2.58 -12.44
CA HIS A 532 12.88 1.45 -11.71
C HIS A 532 13.32 1.36 -10.25
N LEU A 533 13.49 2.49 -9.62
CA LEU A 533 13.78 2.61 -8.19
C LEU A 533 12.52 3.12 -7.48
N ALA A 534 12.19 2.51 -6.35
CA ALA A 534 11.12 3.02 -5.50
C ALA A 534 11.47 4.40 -4.93
N PRO A 535 10.49 5.25 -4.57
CA PRO A 535 10.77 6.57 -4.01
C PRO A 535 11.73 6.55 -2.82
N ARG A 536 11.64 5.53 -1.96
CA ARG A 536 12.57 5.35 -0.83
C ARG A 536 14.00 5.02 -1.27
N GLN A 537 14.15 4.28 -2.37
CA GLN A 537 15.49 3.96 -2.92
C GLN A 537 16.11 5.21 -3.53
N HIS A 538 15.36 5.99 -4.29
CA HIS A 538 15.78 7.31 -4.77
C HIS A 538 16.21 8.21 -3.61
N ALA A 539 15.41 8.28 -2.54
CA ALA A 539 15.74 9.10 -1.37
C ALA A 539 17.01 8.63 -0.65
N ARG A 540 17.26 7.31 -0.57
CA ARG A 540 18.52 6.78 0.01
C ARG A 540 19.75 7.17 -0.82
N LEU A 541 19.62 7.18 -2.15
CA LEU A 541 20.70 7.53 -3.06
C LEU A 541 20.98 9.04 -3.06
N LEU A 542 19.91 9.84 -3.18
CA LEU A 542 20.02 11.28 -3.37
C LEU A 542 20.02 12.07 -2.06
N LYS A 543 19.70 11.43 -0.93
CA LYS A 543 19.70 11.99 0.44
C LYS A 543 19.07 13.39 0.52
N PRO A 544 17.80 13.54 0.11
CA PRO A 544 17.16 14.85 0.08
C PRO A 544 16.98 15.43 1.48
N LYS A 545 17.04 16.75 1.56
CA LYS A 545 16.78 17.53 2.77
C LYS A 545 15.28 17.82 2.91
N ALA A 546 14.89 18.34 4.07
CA ALA A 546 13.53 18.80 4.30
C ALA A 546 13.16 19.96 3.37
N THR A 547 11.86 20.17 3.18
CA THR A 547 11.31 21.35 2.49
C THR A 547 10.93 22.45 3.49
N SER A 548 10.50 23.60 2.98
CA SER A 548 9.91 24.70 3.76
C SER A 548 8.59 25.15 3.15
N ALA A 549 7.83 25.99 3.86
CA ALA A 549 6.58 26.54 3.37
C ALA A 549 6.76 27.32 2.06
N GLU A 550 7.83 28.12 1.94
CA GLU A 550 8.15 28.90 0.74
C GLU A 550 8.46 27.98 -0.44
N GLN A 551 9.15 26.88 -0.20
CA GLN A 551 9.50 25.92 -1.24
C GLN A 551 8.30 25.09 -1.70
N VAL A 552 7.38 24.77 -0.81
CA VAL A 552 6.08 24.14 -1.16
C VAL A 552 5.25 25.14 -2.00
N TYR A 553 5.16 26.40 -1.56
CA TYR A 553 4.51 27.47 -2.32
C TYR A 553 5.11 27.60 -3.72
N ARG A 554 6.44 27.65 -3.84
CA ARG A 554 7.16 27.73 -5.11
C ARG A 554 6.81 26.55 -6.03
N ALA A 555 6.84 25.32 -5.53
CA ALA A 555 6.55 24.14 -6.33
C ALA A 555 5.12 24.15 -6.91
N VAL A 556 4.14 24.49 -6.09
CA VAL A 556 2.74 24.61 -6.53
C VAL A 556 2.56 25.75 -7.52
N ARG A 557 3.17 26.92 -7.24
CA ARG A 557 3.10 28.09 -8.12
C ARG A 557 3.69 27.84 -9.50
N GLU A 558 4.81 27.12 -9.60
CA GLU A 558 5.44 26.76 -10.87
C GLU A 558 4.44 26.13 -11.83
N TYR A 559 3.72 25.11 -11.35
CA TYR A 559 2.73 24.42 -12.18
C TYR A 559 1.44 25.21 -12.34
N LYS A 560 1.02 25.96 -11.32
CA LYS A 560 -0.17 26.81 -11.42
C LYS A 560 -0.03 27.92 -12.45
N GLN A 561 1.17 28.50 -12.60
CA GLN A 561 1.46 29.49 -13.63
C GLN A 561 1.49 28.90 -15.04
N ARG A 562 2.09 27.71 -15.18
CA ARG A 562 2.20 27.02 -16.48
C ARG A 562 0.86 26.41 -16.93
N PHE A 563 0.03 25.96 -15.99
CA PHE A 563 -1.21 25.25 -16.25
C PHE A 563 -2.34 25.80 -15.36
N PRO A 564 -2.78 27.04 -15.57
CA PRO A 564 -3.72 27.71 -14.68
C PRO A 564 -5.08 27.02 -14.58
N GLU A 565 -5.49 26.30 -15.61
CA GLU A 565 -6.78 25.59 -15.66
C GLU A 565 -6.76 24.20 -15.04
N LYS A 566 -5.58 23.67 -14.67
CA LYS A 566 -5.45 22.37 -14.03
C LYS A 566 -5.41 22.48 -12.51
N ALA A 567 -6.02 21.51 -11.83
CA ALA A 567 -5.89 21.42 -10.39
C ALA A 567 -4.47 20.97 -10.03
N ILE A 568 -3.79 21.70 -9.15
CA ILE A 568 -2.47 21.35 -8.67
C ILE A 568 -2.61 20.79 -7.26
N ILE A 569 -2.18 19.56 -7.07
CA ILE A 569 -2.14 18.86 -5.78
C ILE A 569 -0.68 18.77 -5.34
N TYR A 570 -0.41 18.94 -4.07
CA TYR A 570 0.90 18.72 -3.50
C TYR A 570 0.84 17.57 -2.51
N SER A 571 1.58 16.50 -2.79
CA SER A 571 1.61 15.25 -1.99
C SER A 571 3.04 14.87 -1.57
N ALA A 572 4.03 15.69 -1.90
CA ALA A 572 5.42 15.47 -1.52
C ALA A 572 5.67 15.76 -0.03
N THR A 573 6.92 15.67 0.38
CA THR A 573 7.35 15.91 1.77
C THR A 573 6.78 17.23 2.32
N GLY A 574 6.22 17.20 3.53
CA GLY A 574 5.66 18.38 4.20
C GLY A 574 4.24 18.79 3.79
N TYR A 575 3.54 18.00 2.96
CA TYR A 575 2.17 18.30 2.53
C TYR A 575 1.20 18.46 3.70
N ASP A 576 1.39 17.69 4.76
CA ASP A 576 0.59 17.69 6.00
C ASP A 576 0.87 18.89 6.92
N LYS A 577 1.98 19.59 6.70
CA LYS A 577 2.43 20.71 7.53
C LYS A 577 2.24 22.07 6.90
N HIS A 578 2.18 22.13 5.57
CA HIS A 578 2.21 23.37 4.80
C HIS A 578 0.93 23.62 4.00
N GLY A 579 -0.24 23.26 4.58
CA GLY A 579 -1.54 23.43 3.92
C GLY A 579 -1.82 24.87 3.45
N TRP A 580 -1.43 25.86 4.23
CA TRP A 580 -1.57 27.27 3.83
C TRP A 580 -0.69 27.65 2.65
N ALA A 581 0.53 27.15 2.57
CA ALA A 581 1.40 27.37 1.42
C ALA A 581 0.80 26.76 0.13
N ILE A 582 0.22 25.58 0.24
CA ILE A 582 -0.48 24.92 -0.87
C ILE A 582 -1.68 25.76 -1.31
N LEU A 583 -2.54 26.20 -0.38
CA LEU A 583 -3.72 27.01 -0.66
C LEU A 583 -3.33 28.32 -1.34
N MET A 584 -2.40 29.06 -0.73
CA MET A 584 -2.00 30.38 -1.20
C MET A 584 -1.29 30.35 -2.56
N ALA A 585 -0.69 29.24 -2.91
CA ALA A 585 -0.10 29.00 -4.22
C ALA A 585 -1.12 28.62 -5.31
N GLY A 586 -2.39 28.45 -4.96
CA GLY A 586 -3.44 28.00 -5.87
C GLY A 586 -3.57 26.48 -5.94
N GLY A 587 -3.06 25.75 -4.94
CA GLY A 587 -3.12 24.29 -4.87
C GLY A 587 -4.41 23.76 -4.28
N SER A 588 -4.85 22.63 -4.80
CA SER A 588 -6.04 21.89 -4.39
C SER A 588 -5.71 20.86 -3.31
N LEU A 589 -6.74 20.41 -2.58
CA LEU A 589 -6.63 19.49 -1.43
C LEU A 589 -5.66 19.99 -0.33
N PRO A 590 -5.67 21.28 0.03
CA PRO A 590 -4.87 21.74 1.14
C PRO A 590 -5.47 21.25 2.45
N ASP A 591 -4.64 20.86 3.41
CA ASP A 591 -5.09 20.59 4.78
C ASP A 591 -4.99 21.87 5.60
N VAL A 592 -6.09 22.61 5.68
CA VAL A 592 -6.22 23.84 6.47
C VAL A 592 -7.41 23.74 7.40
N PRO A 593 -7.33 24.25 8.64
CA PRO A 593 -8.35 24.02 9.67
C PRO A 593 -9.61 24.90 9.52
N VAL A 594 -9.75 25.60 8.38
CA VAL A 594 -10.92 26.44 8.07
C VAL A 594 -12.11 25.56 7.70
N LYS A 595 -13.29 25.93 8.20
CA LYS A 595 -14.56 25.24 7.91
C LYS A 595 -15.61 26.17 7.28
N ASP A 596 -15.26 27.41 7.01
CA ASP A 596 -16.18 28.42 6.47
C ASP A 596 -16.41 28.20 4.97
N ALA A 597 -17.67 27.98 4.60
CA ALA A 597 -18.08 27.71 3.23
C ALA A 597 -17.95 28.95 2.32
N ASP A 598 -18.21 30.14 2.83
CA ASP A 598 -18.11 31.39 2.08
C ASP A 598 -16.64 31.70 1.74
N PHE A 599 -15.73 31.44 2.70
CA PHE A 599 -14.29 31.56 2.47
C PHE A 599 -13.84 30.68 1.31
N PHE A 600 -14.21 29.42 1.32
CA PHE A 600 -13.80 28.50 0.26
C PHE A 600 -14.49 28.78 -1.08
N ALA A 601 -15.71 29.25 -1.06
CA ALA A 601 -16.40 29.71 -2.27
C ALA A 601 -15.66 30.91 -2.90
N ALA A 602 -15.25 31.86 -2.08
CA ALA A 602 -14.46 33.02 -2.53
C ALA A 602 -13.09 32.60 -3.07
N VAL A 603 -12.37 31.74 -2.36
CA VAL A 603 -11.04 31.24 -2.77
C VAL A 603 -11.09 30.56 -4.13
N THR A 604 -12.15 29.81 -4.46
CA THR A 604 -12.24 29.12 -5.77
C THR A 604 -12.39 30.07 -6.97
N ALA A 605 -12.74 31.32 -6.74
CA ALA A 605 -12.73 32.38 -7.77
C ALA A 605 -11.37 33.08 -7.87
N MET A 606 -10.57 33.05 -6.79
CA MET A 606 -9.32 33.78 -6.69
C MET A 606 -8.17 33.08 -7.41
N ARG A 607 -7.19 33.89 -7.79
CA ARG A 607 -5.91 33.47 -8.38
C ARG A 607 -4.74 34.03 -7.58
N PRO A 608 -3.63 33.26 -7.48
CA PRO A 608 -2.42 33.79 -6.84
C PRO A 608 -1.83 34.94 -7.64
N VAL A 609 -1.51 36.02 -6.96
CA VAL A 609 -0.92 37.24 -7.54
C VAL A 609 0.59 37.27 -7.32
N ILE A 610 1.34 37.81 -8.26
CA ILE A 610 2.77 38.10 -8.08
C ILE A 610 2.88 39.33 -7.18
N ASN A 611 3.66 39.19 -6.11
CA ASN A 611 3.98 40.30 -5.20
C ASN A 611 5.49 40.48 -5.13
N ASN A 612 5.94 41.72 -4.92
CA ASN A 612 7.36 42.04 -4.73
C ASN A 612 7.92 41.62 -3.37
N ASN A 613 7.05 41.17 -2.44
CA ASN A 613 7.42 40.65 -1.14
C ASN A 613 7.29 39.15 -1.13
N ASP A 614 8.40 38.42 -1.20
CA ASP A 614 8.45 36.96 -1.22
C ASP A 614 7.86 36.30 0.05
N LYS A 615 7.72 37.09 1.13
CA LYS A 615 7.16 36.59 2.42
C LYS A 615 5.65 36.83 2.54
N GLN A 616 5.07 37.52 1.58
CA GLN A 616 3.64 37.78 1.55
C GLN A 616 3.02 37.15 0.32
N TRP A 617 2.09 36.23 0.52
CA TRP A 617 1.35 35.55 -0.53
C TRP A 617 -0.07 36.07 -0.63
N ILE A 618 -0.55 36.29 -1.86
CA ILE A 618 -1.85 36.91 -2.13
C ILE A 618 -2.65 36.07 -3.11
N LEU A 619 -3.88 35.71 -2.72
CA LEU A 619 -4.93 35.26 -3.63
C LEU A 619 -5.88 36.45 -3.85
N MET A 620 -6.34 36.67 -5.08
CA MET A 620 -7.20 37.81 -5.41
C MET A 620 -8.21 37.47 -6.50
N ASP A 621 -9.40 38.03 -6.35
CA ASP A 621 -10.43 38.17 -7.36
C ASP A 621 -11.18 39.50 -7.16
N GLU A 622 -11.50 40.20 -8.25
CA GLU A 622 -12.12 41.51 -8.20
C GLU A 622 -13.49 41.54 -7.51
N GLN A 623 -14.23 40.43 -7.58
CA GLN A 623 -15.58 40.34 -7.01
C GLN A 623 -15.57 39.83 -5.57
N HIS A 624 -14.59 38.98 -5.19
CA HIS A 624 -14.55 38.29 -3.92
C HIS A 624 -13.51 38.83 -2.95
N GLY A 625 -12.60 39.71 -3.42
CA GLY A 625 -11.59 40.36 -2.60
C GLY A 625 -10.24 39.67 -2.57
N TYR A 626 -9.61 39.65 -1.40
CA TYR A 626 -8.22 39.22 -1.23
C TYR A 626 -8.08 38.23 -0.08
N VAL A 627 -7.22 37.22 -0.22
CA VAL A 627 -6.67 36.46 0.89
C VAL A 627 -5.17 36.69 0.93
N ILE A 628 -4.66 37.15 2.05
CA ILE A 628 -3.26 37.53 2.23
C ILE A 628 -2.66 36.79 3.39
N TYR A 629 -1.52 36.15 3.15
CA TYR A 629 -0.71 35.49 4.17
C TYR A 629 0.68 36.09 4.18
N ASP A 630 0.99 36.84 5.21
CA ASP A 630 2.33 37.35 5.49
C ASP A 630 2.90 36.56 6.68
N MET A 631 4.08 35.97 6.52
CA MET A 631 4.63 35.03 7.52
C MET A 631 5.46 35.74 8.60
N GLU A 632 5.96 36.94 8.34
CA GLU A 632 6.96 37.57 9.18
C GLU A 632 6.50 38.90 9.82
N ALA A 633 5.76 39.69 9.07
CA ALA A 633 5.36 41.05 9.53
C ALA A 633 4.25 40.98 10.57
N ASP A 634 4.25 41.94 11.51
CA ASP A 634 3.17 42.13 12.47
C ASP A 634 2.00 42.94 11.86
N GLN A 635 2.27 43.64 10.76
CA GLN A 635 1.27 44.35 9.97
C GLN A 635 1.23 43.81 8.56
N VAL A 636 0.06 43.69 8.00
CA VAL A 636 -0.16 43.29 6.61
C VAL A 636 -0.43 44.57 5.79
N GLU A 637 0.45 44.84 4.83
CA GLU A 637 0.24 45.91 3.87
C GLU A 637 -0.41 45.37 2.60
N VAL A 638 -1.48 46.02 2.16
CA VAL A 638 -2.23 45.60 0.98
C VAL A 638 -2.41 46.81 0.06
N ASP A 639 -1.99 46.67 -1.18
CA ASP A 639 -2.27 47.67 -2.22
C ASP A 639 -3.69 47.45 -2.77
N LEU A 640 -4.59 48.36 -2.40
CA LEU A 640 -5.96 48.42 -2.88
C LEU A 640 -6.19 49.62 -3.82
N GLN A 641 -5.12 50.28 -4.36
CA GLN A 641 -5.26 51.48 -5.16
C GLN A 641 -6.16 51.30 -6.38
N GLN A 642 -6.09 50.12 -7.00
CA GLN A 642 -6.92 49.79 -8.17
C GLN A 642 -8.24 49.08 -7.78
N ALA A 643 -8.43 48.78 -6.53
CA ALA A 643 -9.62 48.09 -6.05
C ALA A 643 -10.75 49.07 -5.70
N SER A 644 -11.97 48.80 -6.14
CA SER A 644 -13.15 49.62 -5.84
C SER A 644 -14.04 48.94 -4.80
N GLY A 645 -14.73 49.78 -4.01
CA GLY A 645 -15.72 49.28 -3.03
C GLY A 645 -15.19 49.21 -1.62
N LYS A 646 -15.95 48.53 -0.76
CA LYS A 646 -15.62 48.31 0.66
C LYS A 646 -15.25 46.84 0.89
N PHE A 647 -14.31 46.61 1.77
CA PHE A 647 -13.86 45.29 2.16
C PHE A 647 -14.03 45.12 3.67
N GLN A 648 -14.60 43.98 4.06
CA GLN A 648 -14.67 43.57 5.45
C GLN A 648 -13.42 42.74 5.79
N PRO A 649 -12.51 43.23 6.67
CA PRO A 649 -11.37 42.44 7.08
C PRO A 649 -11.80 41.30 8.05
N VAL A 650 -11.31 40.10 7.76
CA VAL A 650 -11.50 38.90 8.57
C VAL A 650 -10.13 38.26 8.78
N TRP A 651 -9.71 38.15 10.01
CA TRP A 651 -8.50 37.43 10.38
C TRP A 651 -8.79 35.99 10.65
N ILE A 652 -8.00 35.08 10.09
CA ILE A 652 -8.14 33.63 10.22
C ILE A 652 -6.88 33.11 10.91
N HIS A 653 -7.02 32.50 12.07
CA HIS A 653 -5.89 31.90 12.79
C HIS A 653 -5.45 30.61 12.10
N THR A 654 -4.19 30.52 11.72
CA THR A 654 -3.67 29.46 10.83
C THR A 654 -3.75 28.06 11.41
N ALA A 655 -3.62 27.89 12.73
CA ALA A 655 -3.61 26.60 13.38
C ALA A 655 -5.00 26.10 13.82
N SER A 656 -5.96 27.02 14.07
CA SER A 656 -7.30 26.61 14.58
C SER A 656 -8.44 26.91 13.60
N GLY A 657 -8.20 27.68 12.55
CA GLY A 657 -9.24 28.14 11.62
C GLY A 657 -10.23 29.15 12.24
N LYS A 658 -9.98 29.59 13.48
CA LYS A 658 -10.86 30.57 14.15
C LYS A 658 -10.82 31.91 13.42
N MET A 659 -12.00 32.46 13.16
CA MET A 659 -12.16 33.75 12.47
C MET A 659 -12.43 34.87 13.44
N TRP A 660 -11.81 36.03 13.15
CA TRP A 660 -12.01 37.28 13.87
C TRP A 660 -12.39 38.38 12.85
N TYR A 661 -13.55 38.98 13.04
CA TYR A 661 -14.09 40.01 12.17
C TYR A 661 -13.76 41.38 12.74
N GLU A 662 -13.08 42.23 11.92
CA GLU A 662 -12.87 43.64 12.29
C GLU A 662 -14.18 44.41 12.33
N LYS A 663 -14.27 45.40 13.23
CA LYS A 663 -15.49 46.15 13.39
C LYS A 663 -15.80 47.08 12.21
N SER A 664 -14.76 47.54 11.51
CA SER A 664 -14.89 48.54 10.46
C SER A 664 -14.46 47.99 9.12
N ALA A 665 -15.29 48.21 8.10
CA ALA A 665 -14.91 47.95 6.72
C ALA A 665 -13.90 48.98 6.24
N ILE A 666 -13.00 48.56 5.37
CA ILE A 666 -12.00 49.45 4.71
C ILE A 666 -12.43 49.74 3.28
N SER A 667 -12.05 50.94 2.79
CA SER A 667 -12.34 51.33 1.42
C SER A 667 -11.13 51.03 0.52
N GLY A 668 -11.40 50.62 -0.71
CA GLY A 668 -10.40 50.57 -1.77
C GLY A 668 -9.90 51.96 -2.18
N GLY A 669 -9.08 52.06 -3.23
CA GLY A 669 -8.48 53.26 -3.74
C GLY A 669 -7.23 53.74 -3.00
N LYS A 670 -6.64 52.96 -2.11
CA LYS A 670 -5.45 53.30 -1.31
C LYS A 670 -4.67 52.07 -0.86
N ILE A 671 -3.43 52.30 -0.44
CA ILE A 671 -2.66 51.28 0.30
C ILE A 671 -3.17 51.24 1.73
N VAL A 672 -3.41 50.08 2.26
CA VAL A 672 -3.95 49.87 3.61
C VAL A 672 -2.97 49.02 4.41
N ARG A 673 -2.74 49.39 5.68
CA ARG A 673 -1.96 48.65 6.67
C ARG A 673 -2.87 48.20 7.78
N LEU A 674 -2.89 46.86 8.02
CA LEU A 674 -3.73 46.27 9.02
C LEU A 674 -2.86 45.53 10.04
N GLN A 675 -3.05 45.84 11.32
CA GLN A 675 -2.35 45.21 12.40
C GLN A 675 -2.91 43.79 12.60
N LYS A 676 -2.03 42.76 12.63
CA LYS A 676 -2.44 41.41 13.00
C LYS A 676 -2.96 41.38 14.44
N PRO A 677 -3.94 40.56 14.73
CA PRO A 677 -4.21 40.20 16.12
C PRO A 677 -2.97 39.62 16.80
N GLU A 678 -3.00 39.45 18.11
CA GLU A 678 -1.85 38.96 18.87
C GLU A 678 -1.21 37.73 18.23
N GLY A 679 0.09 37.78 17.96
CA GLY A 679 0.90 36.73 17.33
C GLY A 679 0.96 36.80 15.80
N LYS A 680 1.85 35.99 15.19
CA LYS A 680 2.12 36.02 13.73
C LYS A 680 1.29 35.03 12.89
N GLN A 681 0.50 34.19 13.54
CA GLN A 681 -0.17 33.06 12.89
C GLN A 681 -1.56 33.43 12.32
N TRP A 682 -1.63 34.46 11.47
CA TRP A 682 -2.89 34.95 10.93
C TRP A 682 -2.84 35.13 9.42
N VAL A 683 -3.92 34.74 8.76
CA VAL A 683 -4.24 35.03 7.36
C VAL A 683 -5.33 36.08 7.36
N LEU A 684 -5.18 37.08 6.50
CA LEU A 684 -6.17 38.14 6.30
C LEU A 684 -7.04 37.84 5.10
N TRP A 685 -8.34 37.77 5.30
CA TRP A 685 -9.33 37.75 4.22
C TRP A 685 -10.04 39.11 4.16
N LEU A 686 -9.80 39.81 3.07
CA LEU A 686 -10.55 41.04 2.74
C LEU A 686 -11.76 40.66 1.90
N ARG A 687 -12.89 40.41 2.60
CA ARG A 687 -14.15 40.02 1.96
C ARG A 687 -14.81 41.25 1.32
N LYS A 688 -15.17 41.16 0.04
CA LYS A 688 -15.89 42.19 -0.68
C LYS A 688 -17.39 42.10 -0.51
#